data_433f52d8ea4be418391466d0e351c73b
#
_entry.id   433f52d8ea4be418391466d0e351c73b
#
_cell.length_a   1.000
_cell.length_b   1.000
_cell.length_c   1.000
_cell.angle_alpha   90.00
_cell.angle_beta   90.00
_cell.angle_gamma   90.00
#
_symmetry.space_group_name_H-M   'P 1'
#
loop_
_entity.id
_entity.type
_entity.pdbx_description
1 polymer ?
#
loop_
_entity_poly.entity_id
_entity_poly.type
_entity_poly.pdbx_seq_one_letter_code
_entity_poly.pdbx_strand_id
1 'polypeptide(L)'
;MFAWWGRTVYQYRYIVIGVMVALCLGGGVYGISLGQHVTQSGFYDEGSESVHASVVSDQAYGRDTSSHIVAIYTAPEGKTVDDPQFREKVLDNLEEVERNHPDQILRAIGYFKSPEVLSNMADEDKQHAFMSVQLKGDNDDAILNNYNKNVGEDGTTVKEALNIDGIEVQQAGLQPLASELTGTIGEDQRRAEVAAIPLVAVVLFFVFGGVIAAALPAIIGALTIAGSLGIMRLIAEVIPVHFFAQPVVTLMGLGIAVDYGLFMVSRFREEIAEGYDTEAAVRRTVMTSGRTVMFSAVILVASSVPLLLFPQGFLKSITYAIIASVMLAAILSITVLAATLAILGPNVDALGVRTLLRVPFFRNWKPMNWWLNWLADRTQKTKTRAEVEKGFWGKLVNVVMKRPIGFAAPILIGMILLIIPLGQLSLGGISEKYLPPDNSVRVAQEEFDRTFPGFRTEPLTLVIENQNGDPVTDQQIAEIRSEAMAIPGFIEPDGDPAKMWQERPYLDGASRDPSVRVIQNGLEVRNDASQKIDELRELSPPRGLTVSVGGTPALEQDSIHSLFDKLPLMVLLLITTTTILMFLAFGSVVLPIKAALMSALTLGSTMGILTWMFVDGHGSGLMNYTPQPLMAPMIGLIIAVIWGLSTDYEVFLVSRMVEARERGMSTAEAIRIGTATTGRLITGAALVLAVVAGAFVFSDLVMMKYLAFGLLIALLLDATIVRMFLVPAIMKLLGDDCWWAPRWMKRLQERLGLGETELPDERKRPSVRDSRETAAEPAHPEALVGAGGPPVAAPPRALPPHDPTHPA
;
A
#
# COMPACT_ATOMS: atom_id res chain seq x y z
N MET A 1 -18.33 -4.59 -25.82
CA MET A 1 -18.69 -4.18 -24.44
C MET A 1 -18.40 -2.72 -24.19
N PHE A 2 -17.16 -2.23 -24.29
CA PHE A 2 -16.80 -0.82 -23.98
C PHE A 2 -17.47 0.24 -24.87
N ALA A 3 -17.68 -0.03 -26.15
CA ALA A 3 -18.41 0.87 -27.06
C ALA A 3 -19.88 1.06 -26.63
N TRP A 4 -20.54 -0.02 -26.21
CA TRP A 4 -21.89 0.05 -25.67
C TRP A 4 -21.90 0.82 -24.36
N TRP A 5 -20.94 0.53 -23.48
CA TRP A 5 -20.83 1.21 -22.18
C TRP A 5 -20.58 2.73 -22.34
N GLY A 6 -19.69 3.13 -23.25
CA GLY A 6 -19.45 4.54 -23.53
C GLY A 6 -20.70 5.29 -23.98
N ARG A 7 -21.56 4.67 -24.81
CA ARG A 7 -22.86 5.23 -25.20
C ARG A 7 -23.81 5.32 -24.02
N THR A 8 -23.91 4.27 -23.22
CA THR A 8 -24.80 4.20 -22.05
C THR A 8 -24.42 5.28 -21.02
N VAL A 9 -23.12 5.44 -20.73
CA VAL A 9 -22.64 6.48 -19.81
C VAL A 9 -22.95 7.88 -20.33
N TYR A 10 -22.80 8.13 -21.63
CA TYR A 10 -23.16 9.41 -22.22
C TYR A 10 -24.67 9.69 -22.11
N GLN A 11 -25.48 8.69 -22.42
CA GLN A 11 -26.95 8.82 -22.42
C GLN A 11 -27.51 9.02 -21.01
N TYR A 12 -27.02 8.26 -20.02
CA TYR A 12 -27.53 8.26 -18.63
C TYR A 12 -26.60 8.98 -17.65
N ARG A 13 -25.74 9.91 -18.12
CA ARG A 13 -24.68 10.54 -17.36
C ARG A 13 -25.08 11.10 -15.98
N TYR A 14 -26.24 11.73 -15.88
CA TYR A 14 -26.73 12.30 -14.61
C TYR A 14 -27.13 11.23 -13.61
N ILE A 15 -27.75 10.14 -14.07
CA ILE A 15 -28.16 9.02 -13.23
C ILE A 15 -26.91 8.27 -12.75
N VAL A 16 -25.95 8.02 -13.64
CA VAL A 16 -24.68 7.34 -13.31
C VAL A 16 -23.93 8.11 -12.24
N ILE A 17 -23.77 9.42 -12.39
CA ILE A 17 -23.11 10.25 -11.38
C ILE A 17 -23.92 10.22 -10.07
N GLY A 18 -25.22 10.46 -10.12
CA GLY A 18 -26.06 10.53 -8.93
C GLY A 18 -26.01 9.23 -8.09
N VAL A 19 -26.17 8.09 -8.75
CA VAL A 19 -26.15 6.77 -8.07
C VAL A 19 -24.77 6.45 -7.51
N MET A 20 -23.72 6.59 -8.32
CA MET A 20 -22.36 6.20 -7.90
C MET A 20 -21.82 7.13 -6.80
N VAL A 21 -22.06 8.43 -6.92
CA VAL A 21 -21.64 9.40 -5.90
C VAL A 21 -22.41 9.16 -4.59
N ALA A 22 -23.73 8.92 -4.66
CA ALA A 22 -24.51 8.60 -3.49
C ALA A 22 -24.03 7.31 -2.79
N LEU A 23 -23.70 6.27 -3.57
CA LEU A 23 -23.14 5.03 -3.03
C LEU A 23 -21.77 5.25 -2.36
N CYS A 24 -20.88 6.02 -2.99
CA CYS A 24 -19.56 6.30 -2.44
C CYS A 24 -19.65 7.18 -1.18
N LEU A 25 -20.49 8.22 -1.19
CA LEU A 25 -20.67 9.08 -0.02
C LEU A 25 -21.36 8.33 1.13
N GLY A 26 -22.40 7.54 0.81
CA GLY A 26 -23.04 6.67 1.80
C GLY A 26 -22.07 5.65 2.39
N GLY A 27 -21.25 5.03 1.54
CA GLY A 27 -20.14 4.16 1.95
C GLY A 27 -19.13 4.90 2.83
N GLY A 28 -18.77 6.14 2.48
CA GLY A 28 -17.87 6.97 3.26
C GLY A 28 -18.39 7.29 4.65
N VAL A 29 -19.66 7.70 4.76
CA VAL A 29 -20.32 7.94 6.06
C VAL A 29 -20.31 6.67 6.92
N TYR A 30 -20.67 5.53 6.33
CA TYR A 30 -20.61 4.23 7.01
C TYR A 30 -19.19 3.84 7.39
N GLY A 31 -18.21 4.10 6.51
CA GLY A 31 -16.78 3.82 6.69
C GLY A 31 -16.09 4.65 7.77
N ILE A 32 -16.68 5.78 8.23
CA ILE A 32 -16.13 6.59 9.33
C ILE A 32 -15.96 5.74 10.60
N SER A 33 -16.88 4.81 10.83
CA SER A 33 -16.83 3.91 11.99
C SER A 33 -15.83 2.75 11.86
N LEU A 34 -15.12 2.61 10.74
CA LEU A 34 -14.18 1.50 10.50
C LEU A 34 -13.12 1.42 11.59
N GLY A 35 -12.57 2.56 12.03
CA GLY A 35 -11.55 2.60 13.09
C GLY A 35 -11.95 1.96 14.42
N GLN A 36 -13.25 1.82 14.69
CA GLN A 36 -13.79 1.15 15.89
C GLN A 36 -14.01 -0.36 15.69
N HIS A 37 -13.82 -0.87 14.47
CA HIS A 37 -14.11 -2.26 14.07
C HIS A 37 -12.89 -2.94 13.44
N VAL A 38 -11.73 -2.33 13.56
CA VAL A 38 -10.45 -2.92 13.15
C VAL A 38 -9.79 -3.62 14.32
N THR A 39 -8.98 -4.63 14.00
CA THR A 39 -8.20 -5.39 14.98
C THR A 39 -6.72 -5.09 14.86
N GLN A 40 -5.99 -5.29 15.95
CA GLN A 40 -4.53 -5.26 15.98
C GLN A 40 -3.90 -6.65 15.84
N SER A 41 -4.69 -7.71 15.99
CA SER A 41 -4.25 -9.09 15.78
C SER A 41 -4.14 -9.43 14.30
N GLY A 42 -3.42 -10.53 14.02
CA GLY A 42 -3.28 -11.05 12.65
C GLY A 42 -1.87 -10.93 12.07
N PHE A 43 -0.88 -10.59 12.89
CA PHE A 43 0.52 -10.61 12.47
C PHE A 43 1.13 -12.00 12.48
N TYR A 44 0.57 -12.91 13.27
CA TYR A 44 1.07 -14.26 13.46
C TYR A 44 0.32 -15.28 12.59
N ASP A 45 0.94 -16.43 12.41
CA ASP A 45 0.32 -17.59 11.79
C ASP A 45 -0.54 -18.33 12.82
N GLU A 46 -1.86 -18.14 12.74
CA GLU A 46 -2.82 -18.78 13.65
C GLU A 46 -2.80 -20.32 13.61
N GLY A 47 -2.25 -20.91 12.54
CA GLY A 47 -2.08 -22.36 12.41
C GLY A 47 -0.75 -22.89 12.94
N SER A 48 0.13 -22.04 13.47
CA SER A 48 1.45 -22.44 13.96
C SER A 48 1.42 -23.15 15.30
N GLU A 49 2.48 -23.93 15.56
CA GLU A 49 2.71 -24.60 16.84
C GLU A 49 2.74 -23.60 17.99
N SER A 50 3.42 -22.46 17.82
CA SER A 50 3.56 -21.45 18.86
C SER A 50 2.24 -20.78 19.24
N VAL A 51 1.31 -20.58 18.27
CA VAL A 51 -0.05 -20.10 18.57
C VAL A 51 -0.83 -21.16 19.34
N HIS A 52 -0.77 -22.43 18.91
CA HIS A 52 -1.38 -23.52 19.66
C HIS A 52 -0.86 -23.60 21.09
N ALA A 53 0.46 -23.60 21.28
CA ALA A 53 1.10 -23.58 22.59
C ALA A 53 0.64 -22.40 23.46
N SER A 54 0.53 -21.20 22.87
CA SER A 54 0.06 -20.01 23.60
C SER A 54 -1.40 -20.15 24.04
N VAL A 55 -2.27 -20.64 23.17
CA VAL A 55 -3.70 -20.84 23.48
C VAL A 55 -3.86 -21.89 24.61
N VAL A 56 -3.17 -23.00 24.51
CA VAL A 56 -3.22 -24.07 25.53
C VAL A 56 -2.65 -23.57 26.86
N SER A 57 -1.52 -22.87 26.82
CA SER A 57 -0.93 -22.25 28.00
C SER A 57 -1.89 -21.27 28.68
N ASP A 58 -2.56 -20.42 27.92
CA ASP A 58 -3.48 -19.41 28.46
C ASP A 58 -4.76 -20.04 29.01
N GLN A 59 -5.23 -21.13 28.42
CA GLN A 59 -6.37 -21.89 28.97
C GLN A 59 -6.02 -22.55 30.28
N ALA A 60 -4.85 -23.20 30.38
CA ALA A 60 -4.46 -23.94 31.59
C ALA A 60 -3.99 -23.03 32.73
N TYR A 61 -3.24 -21.99 32.45
CA TYR A 61 -2.58 -21.14 33.44
C TYR A 61 -3.25 -19.74 33.60
N GLY A 62 -4.21 -19.42 32.78
CA GLY A 62 -4.77 -18.08 32.69
C GLY A 62 -3.94 -17.19 31.73
N ARG A 63 -4.58 -16.23 31.13
CA ARG A 63 -3.92 -15.28 30.21
C ARG A 63 -2.91 -14.44 31.00
N ASP A 64 -1.72 -14.26 30.43
CA ASP A 64 -0.73 -13.35 31.04
C ASP A 64 -1.20 -11.90 30.88
N THR A 65 -1.52 -11.31 32.02
CA THR A 65 -1.97 -9.90 32.12
C THR A 65 -0.91 -9.01 32.74
N SER A 66 0.23 -9.57 33.17
CA SER A 66 1.27 -8.87 33.93
C SER A 66 1.95 -7.77 33.10
N SER A 67 1.99 -7.92 31.78
CA SER A 67 2.60 -7.00 30.84
C SER A 67 1.61 -6.02 30.21
N HIS A 68 0.33 -5.99 30.63
CA HIS A 68 -0.64 -5.09 30.05
C HIS A 68 -0.22 -3.62 30.17
N ILE A 69 0.01 -3.15 31.39
CA ILE A 69 0.56 -1.83 31.69
C ILE A 69 1.62 -2.02 32.76
N VAL A 70 2.80 -1.48 32.53
CA VAL A 70 3.87 -1.37 33.51
C VAL A 70 4.02 0.10 33.85
N ALA A 71 3.49 0.51 35.00
CA ALA A 71 3.62 1.87 35.48
C ALA A 71 4.91 1.97 36.33
N ILE A 72 5.86 2.74 35.85
CA ILE A 72 7.17 2.97 36.49
C ILE A 72 7.10 4.30 37.21
N TYR A 73 7.39 4.28 38.50
CA TYR A 73 7.39 5.45 39.37
C TYR A 73 8.80 5.81 39.77
N THR A 74 9.19 7.07 39.51
CA THR A 74 10.52 7.59 39.83
C THR A 74 10.43 8.49 41.06
N ALA A 75 11.22 8.19 42.10
CA ALA A 75 11.30 9.03 43.29
C ALA A 75 12.00 10.35 42.98
N PRO A 76 11.55 11.48 43.57
CA PRO A 76 12.22 12.78 43.42
C PRO A 76 13.65 12.74 43.96
N GLU A 77 14.51 13.62 43.46
CA GLU A 77 15.90 13.74 43.90
C GLU A 77 16.02 13.81 45.44
N GLY A 78 16.86 12.95 45.99
CA GLY A 78 17.11 12.83 47.44
C GLY A 78 16.06 12.09 48.24
N LYS A 79 15.09 11.47 47.59
CA LYS A 79 14.10 10.56 48.18
C LYS A 79 14.19 9.18 47.53
N THR A 80 13.56 8.22 48.16
CA THR A 80 13.41 6.85 47.63
C THR A 80 11.95 6.49 47.50
N VAL A 81 11.65 5.43 46.75
CA VAL A 81 10.28 4.89 46.58
C VAL A 81 9.68 4.41 47.92
N ASP A 82 10.50 4.24 48.94
CA ASP A 82 10.09 3.88 50.31
C ASP A 82 9.71 5.10 51.17
N ASP A 83 9.89 6.35 50.66
CA ASP A 83 9.45 7.53 51.36
C ASP A 83 7.95 7.46 51.66
N PRO A 84 7.51 7.60 52.91
CA PRO A 84 6.11 7.40 53.28
C PRO A 84 5.13 8.27 52.54
N GLN A 85 5.51 9.56 52.29
CA GLN A 85 4.65 10.50 51.56
C GLN A 85 4.55 10.14 50.06
N PHE A 86 5.66 9.66 49.49
CA PHE A 86 5.67 9.21 48.09
C PHE A 86 4.81 7.97 47.92
N ARG A 87 5.02 6.96 48.80
CA ARG A 87 4.29 5.71 48.78
C ARG A 87 2.78 5.90 48.99
N GLU A 88 2.40 6.75 49.94
CA GLU A 88 0.99 7.11 50.20
C GLU A 88 0.33 7.70 48.95
N LYS A 89 0.96 8.67 48.29
CA LYS A 89 0.43 9.27 47.05
C LYS A 89 0.23 8.25 45.95
N VAL A 90 1.17 7.32 45.76
CA VAL A 90 1.07 6.29 44.73
C VAL A 90 -0.06 5.31 45.07
N LEU A 91 -0.18 4.89 46.33
CA LEU A 91 -1.26 3.98 46.76
C LEU A 91 -2.64 4.64 46.63
N ASP A 92 -2.77 5.90 47.06
CA ASP A 92 -4.02 6.65 46.96
C ASP A 92 -4.48 6.79 45.51
N ASN A 93 -3.53 7.09 44.58
CA ASN A 93 -3.83 7.14 43.17
C ASN A 93 -4.26 5.76 42.62
N LEU A 94 -3.53 4.70 42.94
CA LEU A 94 -3.89 3.35 42.49
C LEU A 94 -5.27 2.91 42.98
N GLU A 95 -5.61 3.21 44.27
CA GLU A 95 -6.93 2.95 44.81
C GLU A 95 -8.03 3.81 44.13
N GLU A 96 -7.73 5.03 43.79
CA GLU A 96 -8.61 5.91 43.06
C GLU A 96 -8.85 5.41 41.64
N VAL A 97 -7.78 5.00 40.94
CA VAL A 97 -7.85 4.44 39.58
C VAL A 97 -8.66 3.14 39.56
N GLU A 98 -8.41 2.22 40.51
CA GLU A 98 -9.19 0.96 40.63
C GLU A 98 -10.67 1.24 40.95
N ARG A 99 -10.97 2.27 41.75
CA ARG A 99 -12.35 2.66 42.09
C ARG A 99 -13.08 3.33 40.94
N ASN A 100 -12.39 4.20 40.19
CA ASN A 100 -13.01 4.98 39.09
C ASN A 100 -13.10 4.16 37.80
N HIS A 101 -12.28 3.12 37.63
CA HIS A 101 -12.24 2.25 36.46
C HIS A 101 -12.51 0.77 36.79
N PRO A 102 -13.58 0.43 37.53
CA PRO A 102 -13.83 -0.94 38.02
C PRO A 102 -14.12 -1.95 36.88
N ASP A 103 -14.65 -1.46 35.73
CA ASP A 103 -14.98 -2.31 34.58
C ASP A 103 -13.78 -2.54 33.66
N GLN A 104 -12.76 -1.68 33.72
CA GLN A 104 -11.56 -1.73 32.90
C GLN A 104 -10.41 -2.46 33.58
N ILE A 105 -10.20 -2.20 34.86
CA ILE A 105 -9.08 -2.73 35.63
C ILE A 105 -9.45 -4.06 36.29
N LEU A 106 -8.62 -5.06 36.10
CA LEU A 106 -8.72 -6.33 36.83
C LEU A 106 -8.11 -6.17 38.21
N ARG A 107 -6.87 -5.72 38.29
CA ARG A 107 -6.12 -5.45 39.52
C ARG A 107 -4.81 -4.71 39.23
N ALA A 108 -4.20 -4.13 40.25
CA ALA A 108 -2.84 -3.62 40.21
C ALA A 108 -1.98 -4.41 41.24
N ILE A 109 -0.85 -4.91 40.76
CA ILE A 109 0.12 -5.70 41.57
C ILE A 109 1.49 -5.05 41.43
N GLY A 110 2.24 -4.95 42.47
CA GLY A 110 3.62 -4.46 42.42
C GLY A 110 4.16 -3.99 43.72
N TYR A 111 5.31 -3.32 43.62
CA TYR A 111 6.14 -2.93 44.76
C TYR A 111 5.36 -2.26 45.89
N PHE A 112 4.56 -1.23 45.56
CA PHE A 112 3.92 -0.40 46.57
C PHE A 112 2.87 -1.15 47.41
N LYS A 113 2.17 -2.13 46.82
CA LYS A 113 1.18 -2.94 47.57
C LYS A 113 1.80 -4.03 48.41
N SER A 114 2.95 -4.59 48.00
CA SER A 114 3.59 -5.74 48.68
C SER A 114 5.12 -5.66 48.61
N PRO A 115 5.76 -4.64 49.23
CA PRO A 115 7.20 -4.41 49.06
C PRO A 115 8.07 -5.54 49.69
N GLU A 116 7.57 -6.24 50.68
CA GLU A 116 8.32 -7.35 51.33
C GLU A 116 8.38 -8.59 50.43
N VAL A 117 7.34 -8.80 49.60
CA VAL A 117 7.21 -10.00 48.73
C VAL A 117 7.74 -9.69 47.35
N LEU A 118 7.51 -8.48 46.84
CA LEU A 118 7.85 -8.04 45.51
C LEU A 118 9.01 -7.02 45.53
N SER A 119 10.01 -7.26 46.38
CA SER A 119 11.17 -6.39 46.53
C SER A 119 11.97 -6.22 45.24
N ASN A 120 11.93 -7.21 44.34
CA ASN A 120 12.57 -7.19 43.03
C ASN A 120 11.85 -6.30 42.00
N MET A 121 10.67 -5.75 42.33
CA MET A 121 9.96 -4.76 41.50
C MET A 121 10.37 -3.32 41.84
N ALA A 122 11.43 -3.13 42.63
CA ALA A 122 12.15 -1.89 42.79
C ALA A 122 13.64 -2.12 42.45
N ASP A 123 14.31 -1.07 41.95
CA ASP A 123 15.74 -1.09 41.66
C ASP A 123 16.58 -1.13 42.97
N GLU A 124 17.87 -1.46 42.84
CA GLU A 124 18.77 -1.56 43.97
C GLU A 124 18.89 -0.28 44.79
N ASP A 125 18.87 0.85 44.10
CA ASP A 125 19.01 2.20 44.68
C ASP A 125 17.68 2.76 45.20
N LYS A 126 16.57 2.04 45.03
CA LYS A 126 15.22 2.47 45.43
C LYS A 126 14.78 3.80 44.83
N GLN A 127 15.31 4.12 43.64
CA GLN A 127 14.91 5.31 42.90
C GLN A 127 13.69 5.04 42.01
N HIS A 128 13.58 3.80 41.51
CA HIS A 128 12.51 3.37 40.63
C HIS A 128 11.81 2.15 41.20
N ALA A 129 10.50 2.15 41.11
CA ALA A 129 9.70 0.94 41.36
C ALA A 129 8.53 0.89 40.35
N PHE A 130 8.04 -0.28 40.05
CA PHE A 130 6.93 -0.41 39.13
C PHE A 130 5.75 -1.19 39.71
N MET A 131 4.60 -0.94 39.09
CA MET A 131 3.35 -1.64 39.27
C MET A 131 2.88 -2.23 37.94
N SER A 132 2.44 -3.48 37.96
CA SER A 132 1.69 -4.08 36.85
C SER A 132 0.21 -3.78 37.02
N VAL A 133 -0.37 -2.99 36.12
CA VAL A 133 -1.81 -2.72 36.09
C VAL A 133 -2.44 -3.61 35.02
N GLN A 134 -3.25 -4.54 35.48
CA GLN A 134 -3.85 -5.57 34.65
C GLN A 134 -5.24 -5.14 34.23
N LEU A 135 -5.54 -5.26 32.95
CA LEU A 135 -6.82 -4.85 32.36
C LEU A 135 -7.74 -6.06 32.12
N LYS A 136 -9.03 -5.83 32.20
CA LYS A 136 -10.07 -6.79 31.81
C LYS A 136 -10.20 -6.83 30.28
N GLY A 137 -10.60 -7.96 29.75
CA GLY A 137 -10.89 -8.15 28.31
C GLY A 137 -10.68 -9.58 27.87
N ASP A 138 -11.53 -10.06 26.99
CA ASP A 138 -11.49 -11.42 26.46
C ASP A 138 -10.51 -11.58 25.30
N ASN A 139 -10.09 -10.48 24.71
CA ASN A 139 -9.15 -10.42 23.59
C ASN A 139 -8.36 -9.11 23.63
N ASP A 140 -7.29 -9.03 22.80
CA ASP A 140 -6.38 -7.88 22.77
C ASP A 140 -7.07 -6.57 22.42
N ASP A 141 -8.04 -6.59 21.50
CA ASP A 141 -8.79 -5.40 21.10
C ASP A 141 -9.68 -4.89 22.25
N ALA A 142 -10.31 -5.79 23.01
CA ALA A 142 -11.10 -5.41 24.18
C ALA A 142 -10.24 -4.82 25.31
N ILE A 143 -9.05 -5.39 25.51
CA ILE A 143 -8.09 -4.90 26.50
C ILE A 143 -7.58 -3.51 26.13
N LEU A 144 -7.18 -3.32 24.86
CA LEU A 144 -6.74 -2.02 24.36
C LEU A 144 -7.87 -0.98 24.42
N ASN A 145 -9.09 -1.39 24.07
CA ASN A 145 -10.26 -0.52 24.20
C ASN A 145 -10.47 -0.07 25.65
N ASN A 146 -10.31 -0.99 26.62
CA ASN A 146 -10.39 -0.65 28.04
C ASN A 146 -9.27 0.28 28.51
N TYR A 147 -8.10 0.24 27.90
CA TYR A 147 -7.00 1.18 28.16
C TYR A 147 -7.32 2.60 27.67
N ASN A 148 -7.91 2.70 26.48
CA ASN A 148 -8.16 3.97 25.79
C ASN A 148 -9.54 4.56 26.04
N LYS A 149 -10.48 3.79 26.66
CA LYS A 149 -11.86 4.22 26.82
C LYS A 149 -12.00 5.26 27.94
N ASN A 150 -12.64 6.34 27.58
CA ASN A 150 -12.94 7.46 28.47
C ASN A 150 -14.20 7.14 29.29
N VAL A 151 -14.07 6.61 30.49
CA VAL A 151 -15.20 6.04 31.26
C VAL A 151 -15.16 6.36 32.76
N GLY A 152 -14.08 6.96 33.29
CA GLY A 152 -14.01 7.38 34.67
C GLY A 152 -15.12 8.37 35.05
N GLU A 153 -15.45 8.50 36.30
CA GLU A 153 -16.42 9.50 36.79
C GLU A 153 -16.03 10.92 36.41
N ASP A 154 -14.73 11.15 36.28
CA ASP A 154 -14.09 12.39 35.80
C ASP A 154 -13.92 12.46 34.29
N GLY A 155 -14.30 11.43 33.55
CA GLY A 155 -14.17 11.32 32.11
C GLY A 155 -12.73 11.06 31.64
N THR A 156 -11.86 10.45 32.47
CA THR A 156 -10.48 10.11 32.13
C THR A 156 -10.34 8.71 31.55
N THR A 157 -9.25 8.45 30.85
CA THR A 157 -8.80 7.10 30.46
C THR A 157 -7.95 6.49 31.55
N VAL A 158 -7.77 5.17 31.55
CA VAL A 158 -6.82 4.50 32.46
C VAL A 158 -5.41 5.07 32.28
N LYS A 159 -5.04 5.40 31.01
CA LYS A 159 -3.75 6.05 30.69
C LYS A 159 -3.57 7.37 31.45
N GLU A 160 -4.59 8.22 31.44
CA GLU A 160 -4.54 9.54 32.12
C GLU A 160 -4.62 9.41 33.64
N ALA A 161 -5.45 8.52 34.14
CA ALA A 161 -5.69 8.30 35.56
C ALA A 161 -4.45 7.77 36.32
N LEU A 162 -3.55 7.07 35.66
CA LEU A 162 -2.29 6.57 36.26
C LEU A 162 -1.24 7.69 36.46
N ASN A 163 -1.40 8.87 35.87
CA ASN A 163 -0.49 9.99 36.06
C ASN A 163 -0.75 10.65 37.40
N ILE A 164 0.29 11.03 38.13
CA ILE A 164 0.24 11.64 39.45
C ILE A 164 0.93 13.00 39.39
N ASP A 165 0.22 14.04 39.80
CA ASP A 165 0.81 15.38 39.88
C ASP A 165 2.04 15.43 40.79
N GLY A 166 3.17 15.86 40.24
CA GLY A 166 4.43 16.00 40.97
C GLY A 166 5.21 14.69 41.16
N ILE A 167 4.81 13.61 40.50
CA ILE A 167 5.55 12.33 40.42
C ILE A 167 5.74 11.99 38.94
N GLU A 168 6.96 11.62 38.56
CA GLU A 168 7.24 11.11 37.24
C GLU A 168 6.72 9.67 37.13
N VAL A 169 5.71 9.48 36.29
CA VAL A 169 5.12 8.18 35.99
C VAL A 169 5.32 7.88 34.51
N GLN A 170 6.05 6.81 34.21
CA GLN A 170 6.23 6.33 32.86
C GLN A 170 5.40 5.06 32.67
N GLN A 171 4.79 4.91 31.49
CA GLN A 171 3.96 3.77 31.19
C GLN A 171 4.57 2.95 30.05
N ALA A 172 4.99 1.74 30.37
CA ALA A 172 5.48 0.73 29.45
C ALA A 172 4.50 -0.45 29.37
N GLY A 173 4.82 -1.44 28.56
CA GLY A 173 4.01 -2.65 28.41
C GLY A 173 3.23 -2.70 27.10
N LEU A 174 2.46 -3.77 26.94
CA LEU A 174 1.81 -4.09 25.65
C LEU A 174 0.73 -3.07 25.27
N GLN A 175 -0.09 -2.62 26.21
CA GLN A 175 -1.22 -1.75 25.89
C GLN A 175 -0.80 -0.30 25.63
N PRO A 176 0.10 0.32 26.39
CA PRO A 176 0.69 1.58 26.00
C PRO A 176 1.33 1.56 24.62
N LEU A 177 2.12 0.52 24.30
CA LEU A 177 2.76 0.37 23.02
C LEU A 177 1.73 0.23 21.88
N ALA A 178 0.75 -0.63 22.06
CA ALA A 178 -0.30 -0.86 21.07
C ALA A 178 -1.16 0.41 20.84
N SER A 179 -1.48 1.13 21.92
CA SER A 179 -2.21 2.39 21.87
C SER A 179 -1.44 3.47 21.12
N GLU A 180 -0.14 3.58 21.39
CA GLU A 180 0.72 4.58 20.75
C GLU A 180 0.91 4.27 19.26
N LEU A 181 1.13 3.01 18.90
CA LEU A 181 1.23 2.59 17.49
C LEU A 181 -0.05 2.91 16.71
N THR A 182 -1.21 2.59 17.27
CA THR A 182 -2.50 2.83 16.61
C THR A 182 -2.83 4.31 16.52
N GLY A 183 -2.58 5.05 17.60
CA GLY A 183 -2.77 6.50 17.65
C GLY A 183 -1.90 7.23 16.66
N THR A 184 -0.62 6.87 16.58
CA THR A 184 0.36 7.43 15.64
C THR A 184 -0.06 7.19 14.19
N ILE A 185 -0.54 5.98 13.85
CA ILE A 185 -1.05 5.71 12.49
C ILE A 185 -2.22 6.61 12.13
N GLY A 186 -3.19 6.77 13.03
CA GLY A 186 -4.35 7.64 12.80
C GLY A 186 -3.96 9.10 12.59
N GLU A 187 -3.01 9.60 13.36
CA GLU A 187 -2.50 10.96 13.24
C GLU A 187 -1.68 11.15 11.97
N ASP A 188 -0.77 10.23 11.66
CA ASP A 188 0.04 10.23 10.45
C ASP A 188 -0.83 10.16 9.19
N GLN A 189 -1.85 9.32 9.19
CA GLN A 189 -2.80 9.25 8.09
C GLN A 189 -3.51 10.59 7.89
N ARG A 190 -4.01 11.21 8.95
CA ARG A 190 -4.67 12.52 8.87
C ARG A 190 -3.72 13.60 8.37
N ARG A 191 -2.48 13.64 8.86
CA ARG A 191 -1.44 14.56 8.39
C ARG A 191 -1.14 14.34 6.91
N ALA A 192 -1.00 13.08 6.49
CA ALA A 192 -0.74 12.72 5.10
C ALA A 192 -1.90 13.12 4.18
N GLU A 193 -3.16 12.88 4.56
CA GLU A 193 -4.33 13.27 3.78
C GLU A 193 -4.44 14.78 3.61
N VAL A 194 -4.26 15.54 4.70
CA VAL A 194 -4.31 17.02 4.67
C VAL A 194 -3.19 17.60 3.81
N ALA A 195 -2.01 16.99 3.80
CA ALA A 195 -0.88 17.44 2.99
C ALA A 195 -0.98 16.97 1.52
N ALA A 196 -1.33 15.69 1.30
CA ALA A 196 -1.32 15.08 -0.02
C ALA A 196 -2.40 15.66 -0.94
N ILE A 197 -3.63 15.84 -0.47
CA ILE A 197 -4.74 16.27 -1.33
C ILE A 197 -4.48 17.63 -1.97
N PRO A 198 -4.12 18.70 -1.25
CA PRO A 198 -3.79 19.98 -1.87
C PRO A 198 -2.58 19.90 -2.80
N LEU A 199 -1.55 19.16 -2.40
CA LEU A 199 -0.33 19.05 -3.19
C LEU A 199 -0.56 18.27 -4.49
N VAL A 200 -1.35 17.20 -4.45
CA VAL A 200 -1.83 16.48 -5.65
C VAL A 200 -2.62 17.40 -6.56
N ALA A 201 -3.54 18.22 -6.03
CA ALA A 201 -4.29 19.18 -6.81
C ALA A 201 -3.38 20.19 -7.50
N VAL A 202 -2.34 20.69 -6.83
CA VAL A 202 -1.31 21.57 -7.38
C VAL A 202 -0.55 20.87 -8.51
N VAL A 203 -0.06 19.66 -8.29
CA VAL A 203 0.67 18.89 -9.31
C VAL A 203 -0.21 18.65 -10.53
N LEU A 204 -1.45 18.23 -10.33
CA LEU A 204 -2.41 18.01 -11.42
C LEU A 204 -2.71 19.29 -12.18
N PHE A 205 -2.79 20.43 -11.48
CA PHE A 205 -2.93 21.73 -12.14
C PHE A 205 -1.77 22.02 -13.08
N PHE A 206 -0.52 21.74 -12.69
CA PHE A 206 0.64 21.88 -13.58
C PHE A 206 0.66 20.86 -14.71
N VAL A 207 0.20 19.64 -14.49
CA VAL A 207 0.12 18.60 -15.54
C VAL A 207 -0.90 18.94 -16.60
N PHE A 208 -2.11 19.38 -16.20
CA PHE A 208 -3.21 19.67 -17.10
C PHE A 208 -3.28 21.14 -17.53
N GLY A 209 -2.77 22.06 -16.74
CA GLY A 209 -2.86 23.50 -16.98
C GLY A 209 -4.26 24.10 -16.78
N GLY A 210 -5.18 23.38 -16.13
CA GLY A 210 -6.54 23.81 -15.85
C GLY A 210 -7.09 23.28 -14.55
N VAL A 211 -7.84 24.11 -13.83
CA VAL A 211 -8.42 23.76 -12.53
C VAL A 211 -9.43 22.62 -12.65
N ILE A 212 -10.32 22.70 -13.65
CA ILE A 212 -11.38 21.68 -13.83
C ILE A 212 -10.76 20.32 -14.16
N ALA A 213 -9.84 20.27 -15.14
CA ALA A 213 -9.16 19.03 -15.51
C ALA A 213 -8.35 18.43 -14.37
N ALA A 214 -7.75 19.26 -13.50
CA ALA A 214 -7.01 18.83 -12.32
C ALA A 214 -7.93 18.34 -11.19
N ALA A 215 -9.08 18.97 -11.00
CA ALA A 215 -10.04 18.62 -9.95
C ALA A 215 -10.69 17.24 -10.19
N LEU A 216 -10.91 16.84 -11.43
CA LEU A 216 -11.61 15.60 -11.76
C LEU A 216 -10.92 14.35 -11.19
N PRO A 217 -9.63 14.08 -11.45
CA PRO A 217 -8.95 12.93 -10.85
C PRO A 217 -8.91 13.00 -9.32
N ALA A 218 -8.75 14.19 -8.74
CA ALA A 218 -8.73 14.36 -7.29
C ALA A 218 -10.09 14.02 -6.64
N ILE A 219 -11.20 14.43 -7.27
CA ILE A 219 -12.55 14.08 -6.82
C ILE A 219 -12.79 12.58 -6.92
N ILE A 220 -12.37 11.95 -8.02
CA ILE A 220 -12.46 10.48 -8.17
C ILE A 220 -11.64 9.78 -7.08
N GLY A 221 -10.45 10.30 -6.75
CA GLY A 221 -9.63 9.79 -5.64
C GLY A 221 -10.35 9.87 -4.29
N ALA A 222 -10.95 11.01 -3.97
CA ALA A 222 -11.71 11.20 -2.74
C ALA A 222 -12.94 10.26 -2.66
N LEU A 223 -13.68 10.11 -3.76
CA LEU A 223 -14.80 9.16 -3.84
C LEU A 223 -14.33 7.70 -3.71
N THR A 224 -13.17 7.37 -4.27
CA THR A 224 -12.58 6.04 -4.15
C THR A 224 -12.24 5.72 -2.70
N ILE A 225 -11.60 6.64 -1.99
CA ILE A 225 -11.30 6.47 -0.55
C ILE A 225 -12.61 6.26 0.22
N ALA A 226 -13.57 7.16 0.05
CA ALA A 226 -14.85 7.09 0.76
C ALA A 226 -15.58 5.76 0.53
N GLY A 227 -15.73 5.36 -0.73
CA GLY A 227 -16.38 4.09 -1.07
C GLY A 227 -15.60 2.86 -0.59
N SER A 228 -14.28 2.89 -0.69
CA SER A 228 -13.42 1.77 -0.25
C SER A 228 -13.44 1.60 1.26
N LEU A 229 -13.43 2.68 2.04
CA LEU A 229 -13.62 2.61 3.50
C LEU A 229 -14.98 2.00 3.86
N GLY A 230 -16.04 2.33 3.12
CA GLY A 230 -17.35 1.71 3.29
C GLY A 230 -17.33 0.21 2.98
N ILE A 231 -16.68 -0.21 1.91
CA ILE A 231 -16.51 -1.63 1.57
C ILE A 231 -15.72 -2.36 2.67
N MET A 232 -14.62 -1.77 3.14
CA MET A 232 -13.82 -2.35 4.22
C MET A 232 -14.61 -2.46 5.52
N ARG A 233 -15.48 -1.51 5.81
CA ARG A 233 -16.36 -1.57 6.97
C ARG A 233 -17.39 -2.70 6.87
N LEU A 234 -17.94 -2.96 5.68
CA LEU A 234 -18.80 -4.12 5.45
C LEU A 234 -18.04 -5.45 5.61
N ILE A 235 -16.81 -5.51 5.12
CA ILE A 235 -15.94 -6.69 5.28
C ILE A 235 -15.65 -6.93 6.76
N ALA A 236 -15.42 -5.87 7.53
CA ALA A 236 -15.14 -5.93 8.97
C ALA A 236 -16.30 -6.51 9.81
N GLU A 237 -17.53 -6.59 9.28
CA GLU A 237 -18.63 -7.27 9.95
C GLU A 237 -18.54 -8.79 9.90
N VAL A 238 -17.81 -9.32 8.91
CA VAL A 238 -17.74 -10.77 8.64
C VAL A 238 -16.36 -11.34 8.95
N ILE A 239 -15.32 -10.55 8.71
CA ILE A 239 -13.91 -10.98 8.83
C ILE A 239 -13.15 -9.90 9.60
N PRO A 240 -12.27 -10.27 10.56
CA PRO A 240 -11.40 -9.31 11.22
C PRO A 240 -10.55 -8.53 10.20
N VAL A 241 -10.63 -7.20 10.23
CA VAL A 241 -9.85 -6.31 9.37
C VAL A 241 -8.79 -5.62 10.21
N HIS A 242 -7.55 -5.76 9.81
CA HIS A 242 -6.43 -5.14 10.48
C HIS A 242 -6.43 -3.62 10.28
N PHE A 243 -6.09 -2.85 11.32
CA PHE A 243 -6.11 -1.37 11.29
C PHE A 243 -5.23 -0.76 10.18
N PHE A 244 -4.18 -1.45 9.76
CA PHE A 244 -3.30 -1.04 8.65
C PHE A 244 -4.00 -0.98 7.28
N ALA A 245 -5.18 -1.57 7.15
CA ALA A 245 -5.97 -1.49 5.92
C ALA A 245 -6.39 -0.05 5.59
N GLN A 246 -6.61 0.80 6.59
CA GLN A 246 -7.03 2.20 6.39
C GLN A 246 -5.98 3.05 5.63
N PRO A 247 -4.71 3.13 6.09
CA PRO A 247 -3.68 3.86 5.34
C PRO A 247 -3.43 3.27 3.94
N VAL A 248 -3.57 1.96 3.76
CA VAL A 248 -3.45 1.34 2.43
C VAL A 248 -4.60 1.76 1.51
N VAL A 249 -5.84 1.82 2.00
CA VAL A 249 -6.98 2.36 1.23
C VAL A 249 -6.69 3.80 0.77
N THR A 250 -6.21 4.65 1.66
CA THR A 250 -5.89 6.04 1.33
C THR A 250 -4.76 6.13 0.32
N LEU A 251 -3.65 5.44 0.56
CA LEU A 251 -2.46 5.48 -0.29
C LEU A 251 -2.76 4.95 -1.70
N MET A 252 -3.34 3.75 -1.77
CA MET A 252 -3.64 3.08 -3.05
C MET A 252 -4.87 3.71 -3.72
N GLY A 253 -5.92 4.01 -2.95
CA GLY A 253 -7.15 4.56 -3.48
C GLY A 253 -6.95 5.94 -4.10
N LEU A 254 -6.25 6.85 -3.41
CA LEU A 254 -5.95 8.17 -3.97
C LEU A 254 -4.98 8.08 -5.15
N GLY A 255 -3.85 7.39 -4.97
CA GLY A 255 -2.80 7.31 -5.97
C GLY A 255 -3.29 6.72 -7.29
N ILE A 256 -3.90 5.54 -7.24
CA ILE A 256 -4.36 4.82 -8.43
C ILE A 256 -5.56 5.52 -9.08
N ALA A 257 -6.51 6.03 -8.30
CA ALA A 257 -7.66 6.74 -8.86
C ALA A 257 -7.25 8.02 -9.61
N VAL A 258 -6.26 8.74 -9.09
CA VAL A 258 -5.71 9.92 -9.76
C VAL A 258 -4.99 9.52 -11.04
N ASP A 259 -4.20 8.44 -11.03
CA ASP A 259 -3.51 7.94 -12.22
C ASP A 259 -4.50 7.53 -13.31
N TYR A 260 -5.51 6.75 -12.97
CA TYR A 260 -6.56 6.35 -13.91
C TYR A 260 -7.33 7.56 -14.43
N GLY A 261 -7.65 8.50 -13.55
CA GLY A 261 -8.30 9.76 -13.91
C GLY A 261 -7.45 10.59 -14.88
N LEU A 262 -6.14 10.64 -14.65
CA LEU A 262 -5.21 11.37 -15.51
C LEU A 262 -5.18 10.78 -16.93
N PHE A 263 -5.13 9.45 -17.06
CA PHE A 263 -5.18 8.79 -18.36
C PHE A 263 -6.52 9.02 -19.08
N MET A 264 -7.64 8.94 -18.39
CA MET A 264 -8.97 9.17 -18.96
C MET A 264 -9.15 10.62 -19.43
N VAL A 265 -8.83 11.59 -18.58
CA VAL A 265 -8.95 13.02 -18.91
C VAL A 265 -8.03 13.40 -20.07
N SER A 266 -6.79 12.90 -20.05
CA SER A 266 -5.82 13.17 -21.11
C SER A 266 -6.29 12.63 -22.45
N ARG A 267 -6.80 11.39 -22.50
CA ARG A 267 -7.33 10.80 -23.73
C ARG A 267 -8.55 11.53 -24.24
N PHE A 268 -9.47 11.89 -23.35
CA PHE A 268 -10.63 12.68 -23.74
C PHE A 268 -10.25 14.02 -24.36
N ARG A 269 -9.26 14.70 -23.80
CA ARG A 269 -8.73 15.96 -24.35
C ARG A 269 -8.09 15.77 -25.73
N GLU A 270 -7.37 14.64 -25.94
CA GLU A 270 -6.83 14.28 -27.25
C GLU A 270 -7.94 14.13 -28.29
N GLU A 271 -9.00 13.37 -27.96
CA GLU A 271 -10.12 13.14 -28.89
C GLU A 271 -10.90 14.44 -29.22
N ILE A 272 -11.13 15.30 -28.25
CA ILE A 272 -11.72 16.62 -28.47
C ILE A 272 -10.82 17.50 -29.39
N ALA A 273 -9.50 17.47 -29.16
CA ALA A 273 -8.53 18.23 -29.96
C ALA A 273 -8.41 17.71 -31.40
N GLU A 274 -8.64 16.41 -31.61
CA GLU A 274 -8.71 15.81 -32.95
C GLU A 274 -10.00 16.18 -33.72
N GLY A 275 -10.97 16.84 -33.06
CA GLY A 275 -12.17 17.36 -33.67
C GLY A 275 -13.40 16.47 -33.55
N TYR A 276 -13.36 15.43 -32.72
CA TYR A 276 -14.54 14.62 -32.40
C TYR A 276 -15.53 15.39 -31.54
N ASP A 277 -16.82 15.12 -31.71
CA ASP A 277 -17.83 15.66 -30.81
C ASP A 277 -17.76 15.00 -29.42
N THR A 278 -18.45 15.56 -28.42
CA THR A 278 -18.36 15.10 -27.03
C THR A 278 -18.81 13.66 -26.90
N GLU A 279 -19.85 13.21 -27.60
CA GLU A 279 -20.33 11.82 -27.54
C GLU A 279 -19.30 10.85 -28.09
N ALA A 280 -18.76 11.14 -29.27
CA ALA A 280 -17.73 10.35 -29.91
C ALA A 280 -16.45 10.34 -29.08
N ALA A 281 -16.04 11.48 -28.52
CA ALA A 281 -14.87 11.61 -27.67
C ALA A 281 -14.99 10.77 -26.40
N VAL A 282 -16.13 10.78 -25.72
CA VAL A 282 -16.38 9.94 -24.54
C VAL A 282 -16.33 8.46 -24.91
N ARG A 283 -17.03 8.07 -25.97
CA ARG A 283 -17.07 6.68 -26.43
C ARG A 283 -15.67 6.16 -26.77
N ARG A 284 -14.89 6.92 -27.53
CA ARG A 284 -13.51 6.59 -27.92
C ARG A 284 -12.59 6.52 -26.70
N THR A 285 -12.74 7.44 -25.75
CA THR A 285 -11.98 7.43 -24.49
C THR A 285 -12.27 6.17 -23.67
N VAL A 286 -13.52 5.77 -23.53
CA VAL A 286 -13.90 4.54 -22.82
C VAL A 286 -13.41 3.29 -23.54
N MET A 287 -13.46 3.27 -24.88
CA MET A 287 -12.98 2.14 -25.71
C MET A 287 -11.46 1.97 -25.67
N THR A 288 -10.71 3.05 -25.49
CA THR A 288 -9.23 3.04 -25.44
C THR A 288 -8.73 3.09 -24.00
N SER A 289 -8.63 4.27 -23.41
CA SER A 289 -8.10 4.44 -22.05
C SER A 289 -8.94 3.74 -20.98
N GLY A 290 -10.28 3.74 -21.10
CA GLY A 290 -11.14 3.03 -20.16
C GLY A 290 -10.89 1.53 -20.15
N ARG A 291 -10.67 0.94 -21.33
CA ARG A 291 -10.27 -0.47 -21.44
C ARG A 291 -8.91 -0.74 -20.81
N THR A 292 -7.91 0.10 -21.11
CA THR A 292 -6.57 -0.02 -20.53
C THR A 292 -6.61 0.10 -19.00
N VAL A 293 -7.38 1.03 -18.46
CA VAL A 293 -7.61 1.20 -17.01
C VAL A 293 -8.21 -0.06 -16.39
N MET A 294 -9.23 -0.65 -17.01
CA MET A 294 -9.83 -1.90 -16.50
C MET A 294 -8.85 -3.08 -16.55
N PHE A 295 -8.05 -3.21 -17.62
CA PHE A 295 -7.01 -4.23 -17.68
C PHE A 295 -5.95 -4.04 -16.60
N SER A 296 -5.48 -2.83 -16.43
CA SER A 296 -4.54 -2.42 -15.40
C SER A 296 -5.07 -2.78 -14.01
N ALA A 297 -6.32 -2.43 -13.72
CA ALA A 297 -6.95 -2.79 -12.45
C ALA A 297 -7.01 -4.30 -12.21
N VAL A 298 -7.36 -5.07 -13.24
CA VAL A 298 -7.37 -6.55 -13.15
C VAL A 298 -5.97 -7.11 -12.90
N ILE A 299 -4.94 -6.55 -13.52
CA ILE A 299 -3.55 -6.97 -13.29
C ILE A 299 -3.09 -6.63 -11.87
N LEU A 300 -3.42 -5.42 -11.36
CA LEU A 300 -3.12 -5.03 -9.99
C LEU A 300 -3.82 -5.92 -8.95
N VAL A 301 -5.08 -6.23 -9.18
CA VAL A 301 -5.82 -7.19 -8.35
C VAL A 301 -5.17 -8.57 -8.42
N ALA A 302 -4.86 -9.06 -9.62
CA ALA A 302 -4.22 -10.35 -9.81
C ALA A 302 -2.83 -10.43 -9.17
N SER A 303 -2.08 -9.32 -9.10
CA SER A 303 -0.80 -9.26 -8.40
C SER A 303 -0.94 -9.22 -6.88
N SER A 304 -2.08 -8.78 -6.35
CA SER A 304 -2.35 -8.77 -4.90
C SER A 304 -2.98 -10.06 -4.38
N VAL A 305 -3.75 -10.78 -5.21
CA VAL A 305 -4.41 -12.05 -4.81
C VAL A 305 -3.45 -13.09 -4.23
N PRO A 306 -2.22 -13.30 -4.74
CA PRO A 306 -1.27 -14.24 -4.14
C PRO A 306 -0.94 -13.96 -2.67
N LEU A 307 -1.13 -12.74 -2.16
CA LEU A 307 -0.98 -12.43 -0.73
C LEU A 307 -1.97 -13.19 0.16
N LEU A 308 -3.11 -13.64 -0.39
CA LEU A 308 -4.09 -14.46 0.34
C LEU A 308 -3.57 -15.87 0.68
N LEU A 309 -2.44 -16.30 0.10
CA LEU A 309 -1.79 -17.57 0.44
C LEU A 309 -1.16 -17.54 1.84
N PHE A 310 -0.83 -16.37 2.31
CA PHE A 310 -0.24 -16.21 3.63
C PHE A 310 -1.29 -16.40 4.71
N PRO A 311 -0.96 -17.10 5.81
CA PRO A 311 -1.89 -17.32 6.91
C PRO A 311 -2.19 -16.04 7.69
N GLN A 312 -1.28 -15.07 7.70
CA GLN A 312 -1.40 -13.85 8.47
C GLN A 312 -2.62 -13.02 8.07
N GLY A 313 -3.51 -12.74 9.01
CA GLY A 313 -4.71 -11.93 8.83
C GLY A 313 -4.43 -10.51 8.36
N PHE A 314 -3.29 -9.95 8.77
CA PHE A 314 -2.74 -8.68 8.31
C PHE A 314 -2.64 -8.60 6.78
N LEU A 315 -1.98 -9.57 6.13
CA LEU A 315 -1.80 -9.60 4.67
C LEU A 315 -3.12 -9.79 3.94
N LYS A 316 -4.03 -10.60 4.49
CA LYS A 316 -5.38 -10.77 3.95
C LYS A 316 -6.18 -9.47 3.98
N SER A 317 -6.15 -8.77 5.10
CA SER A 317 -6.85 -7.48 5.27
C SER A 317 -6.36 -6.42 4.29
N ILE A 318 -5.04 -6.32 4.12
CA ILE A 318 -4.43 -5.41 3.15
C ILE A 318 -4.81 -5.78 1.72
N THR A 319 -4.82 -7.06 1.39
CA THR A 319 -5.23 -7.53 0.06
C THR A 319 -6.67 -7.11 -0.25
N TYR A 320 -7.60 -7.24 0.70
CA TYR A 320 -8.97 -6.76 0.53
C TYR A 320 -9.01 -5.24 0.33
N ALA A 321 -8.20 -4.49 1.06
CA ALA A 321 -8.10 -3.04 0.92
C ALA A 321 -7.60 -2.63 -0.48
N ILE A 322 -6.57 -3.31 -1.00
CA ILE A 322 -6.05 -3.08 -2.35
C ILE A 322 -7.12 -3.40 -3.39
N ILE A 323 -7.75 -4.57 -3.30
CA ILE A 323 -8.79 -5.00 -4.25
C ILE A 323 -9.95 -4.00 -4.26
N ALA A 324 -10.46 -3.62 -3.09
CA ALA A 324 -11.55 -2.67 -2.97
C ALA A 324 -11.19 -1.31 -3.60
N SER A 325 -10.01 -0.77 -3.27
CA SER A 325 -9.56 0.54 -3.75
C SER A 325 -9.30 0.54 -5.26
N VAL A 326 -8.58 -0.44 -5.77
CA VAL A 326 -8.21 -0.53 -7.19
C VAL A 326 -9.44 -0.74 -8.08
N MET A 327 -10.31 -1.69 -7.70
CA MET A 327 -11.51 -1.97 -8.48
C MET A 327 -12.48 -0.80 -8.46
N LEU A 328 -12.66 -0.17 -7.31
CA LEU A 328 -13.54 1.00 -7.20
C LEU A 328 -12.98 2.19 -7.98
N ALA A 329 -11.66 2.44 -7.93
CA ALA A 329 -11.00 3.47 -8.73
C ALA A 329 -11.23 3.26 -10.24
N ALA A 330 -11.07 2.04 -10.72
CA ALA A 330 -11.31 1.71 -12.13
C ALA A 330 -12.79 1.89 -12.52
N ILE A 331 -13.71 1.40 -11.69
CA ILE A 331 -15.16 1.56 -11.92
C ILE A 331 -15.54 3.04 -11.96
N LEU A 332 -15.11 3.84 -10.99
CA LEU A 332 -15.41 5.26 -10.95
C LEU A 332 -14.80 6.01 -12.13
N SER A 333 -13.64 5.60 -12.62
CA SER A 333 -13.00 6.20 -13.79
C SER A 333 -13.80 5.97 -15.08
N ILE A 334 -14.40 4.80 -15.28
CA ILE A 334 -15.20 4.50 -16.46
C ILE A 334 -16.69 4.85 -16.31
N THR A 335 -17.14 5.21 -15.11
CA THR A 335 -18.52 5.60 -14.80
C THR A 335 -18.62 7.09 -14.53
N VAL A 336 -18.30 7.50 -13.30
CA VAL A 336 -18.46 8.89 -12.82
C VAL A 336 -17.59 9.85 -13.62
N LEU A 337 -16.32 9.53 -13.84
CA LEU A 337 -15.43 10.40 -14.59
C LEU A 337 -15.86 10.53 -16.04
N ALA A 338 -16.15 9.41 -16.72
CA ALA A 338 -16.61 9.40 -18.10
C ALA A 338 -17.93 10.19 -18.27
N ALA A 339 -18.87 10.03 -17.33
CA ALA A 339 -20.12 10.79 -17.31
C ALA A 339 -19.90 12.30 -17.06
N THR A 340 -18.95 12.64 -16.18
CA THR A 340 -18.60 14.04 -15.92
C THR A 340 -17.93 14.69 -17.15
N LEU A 341 -17.05 13.97 -17.83
CA LEU A 341 -16.46 14.40 -19.10
C LEU A 341 -17.53 14.59 -20.19
N ALA A 342 -18.57 13.75 -20.20
CA ALA A 342 -19.71 13.89 -21.10
C ALA A 342 -20.53 15.18 -20.84
N ILE A 343 -20.59 15.63 -19.59
CA ILE A 343 -21.26 16.88 -19.22
C ILE A 343 -20.38 18.10 -19.56
N LEU A 344 -19.11 18.04 -19.23
CA LEU A 344 -18.18 19.15 -19.40
C LEU A 344 -17.84 19.40 -20.89
N GLY A 345 -17.71 18.34 -21.69
CA GLY A 345 -17.29 18.46 -23.09
C GLY A 345 -16.02 19.31 -23.25
N PRO A 346 -16.00 20.28 -24.17
CA PRO A 346 -14.87 21.19 -24.38
C PRO A 346 -14.51 22.03 -23.15
N ASN A 347 -15.43 22.19 -22.18
CA ASN A 347 -15.21 23.00 -20.98
C ASN A 347 -14.30 22.33 -19.96
N VAL A 348 -13.83 21.12 -20.23
CA VAL A 348 -12.84 20.43 -19.39
C VAL A 348 -11.56 21.26 -19.22
N ASP A 349 -11.22 22.12 -20.19
CA ASP A 349 -10.08 23.03 -20.14
C ASP A 349 -10.42 24.42 -19.57
N ALA A 350 -11.64 24.63 -19.07
CA ALA A 350 -12.05 25.91 -18.48
C ALA A 350 -11.29 26.18 -17.17
N LEU A 351 -11.22 27.44 -16.76
CA LEU A 351 -10.44 27.93 -15.63
C LEU A 351 -8.95 27.55 -15.69
N GLY A 352 -8.39 27.57 -16.89
CA GLY A 352 -6.98 27.28 -17.07
C GLY A 352 -6.08 28.49 -16.78
N VAL A 353 -4.77 28.28 -16.89
CA VAL A 353 -3.74 29.33 -16.72
C VAL A 353 -4.03 30.57 -17.58
N ARG A 354 -4.59 30.40 -18.79
CA ARG A 354 -5.01 31.53 -19.65
C ARG A 354 -6.13 32.38 -19.05
N THR A 355 -6.98 31.78 -18.20
CA THR A 355 -8.03 32.53 -17.50
C THR A 355 -7.43 33.39 -16.39
N LEU A 356 -6.38 32.94 -15.70
CA LEU A 356 -5.63 33.75 -14.75
C LEU A 356 -4.98 34.95 -15.36
N LEU A 357 -4.55 34.87 -16.65
CA LEU A 357 -4.01 36.01 -17.40
C LEU A 357 -5.05 37.13 -17.69
N ARG A 358 -6.36 36.83 -17.56
CA ARG A 358 -7.43 37.84 -17.67
C ARG A 358 -7.58 38.67 -16.41
N VAL A 359 -7.06 38.22 -15.26
CA VAL A 359 -7.10 38.96 -14.00
C VAL A 359 -6.14 40.17 -14.12
N PRO A 360 -6.59 41.40 -13.89
CA PRO A 360 -5.77 42.63 -14.07
C PRO A 360 -4.47 42.60 -13.25
N PHE A 361 -4.47 42.04 -12.09
CA PHE A 361 -3.30 41.90 -11.21
C PHE A 361 -2.18 41.09 -11.89
N PHE A 362 -2.49 39.91 -12.43
CA PHE A 362 -1.49 39.02 -13.06
C PHE A 362 -1.09 39.55 -14.46
N ARG A 363 -2.02 40.23 -15.16
CA ARG A 363 -1.74 40.80 -16.47
C ARG A 363 -0.74 41.95 -16.39
N ASN A 364 -0.82 42.78 -15.37
CA ASN A 364 -0.02 44.01 -15.24
C ASN A 364 1.39 43.72 -14.63
N TRP A 365 1.59 42.55 -13.97
CA TRP A 365 2.89 42.18 -13.40
C TRP A 365 3.73 41.42 -14.44
N LYS A 366 4.65 42.13 -15.13
CA LYS A 366 5.43 41.61 -16.25
C LYS A 366 6.11 40.23 -16.02
N PRO A 367 6.81 39.96 -14.91
CA PRO A 367 7.41 38.65 -14.69
C PRO A 367 6.38 37.53 -14.56
N MET A 368 5.26 37.80 -13.86
CA MET A 368 4.19 36.86 -13.67
C MET A 368 3.43 36.59 -14.98
N ASN A 369 3.18 37.62 -15.76
CA ASN A 369 2.56 37.52 -17.06
C ASN A 369 3.42 36.67 -18.03
N TRP A 370 4.74 36.91 -18.07
CA TRP A 370 5.65 36.09 -18.87
C TRP A 370 5.66 34.64 -18.41
N TRP A 371 5.74 34.39 -17.10
CA TRP A 371 5.73 33.04 -16.51
C TRP A 371 4.41 32.30 -16.77
N LEU A 372 3.26 32.97 -16.57
CA LEU A 372 1.94 32.40 -16.83
C LEU A 372 1.72 32.13 -18.31
N ASN A 373 2.18 32.99 -19.23
CA ASN A 373 2.12 32.74 -20.68
C ASN A 373 2.99 31.54 -21.05
N TRP A 374 4.21 31.48 -20.56
CA TRP A 374 5.09 30.32 -20.76
C TRP A 374 4.45 29.02 -20.22
N LEU A 375 3.84 29.09 -19.04
CA LEU A 375 3.14 27.96 -18.42
C LEU A 375 1.90 27.57 -19.26
N ALA A 376 1.10 28.53 -19.70
CA ALA A 376 -0.09 28.29 -20.54
C ALA A 376 0.27 27.62 -21.87
N ASP A 377 1.33 28.08 -22.52
CA ASP A 377 1.80 27.49 -23.77
C ASP A 377 2.34 26.09 -23.60
N ARG A 378 2.88 25.78 -22.40
CA ARG A 378 3.47 24.47 -22.11
C ARG A 378 2.46 23.45 -21.61
N THR A 379 1.41 23.85 -20.89
CA THR A 379 0.45 22.98 -20.22
C THR A 379 -0.91 22.89 -20.91
N GLN A 380 -1.44 24.02 -21.41
CA GLN A 380 -2.79 24.08 -21.99
C GLN A 380 -2.85 23.80 -23.51
N LYS A 381 -1.74 23.93 -24.24
CA LYS A 381 -1.72 23.60 -25.65
C LYS A 381 -1.72 22.09 -25.83
N THR A 382 -2.83 21.54 -26.27
CA THR A 382 -2.90 20.14 -26.71
C THR A 382 -2.01 20.02 -27.95
N LYS A 383 -0.88 19.34 -27.77
CA LYS A 383 0.09 19.15 -28.85
C LYS A 383 -0.44 18.09 -29.80
N THR A 384 -0.33 18.38 -31.09
CA THR A 384 -0.55 17.37 -32.13
C THR A 384 0.48 16.24 -32.00
N ARG A 385 0.16 15.05 -32.50
CA ARG A 385 1.05 13.90 -32.48
C ARG A 385 2.47 14.22 -32.97
N ALA A 386 2.57 14.95 -34.08
CA ALA A 386 3.83 15.40 -34.68
C ALA A 386 4.62 16.34 -33.75
N GLU A 387 3.94 17.18 -32.97
CA GLU A 387 4.58 18.11 -32.03
C GLU A 387 5.08 17.36 -30.77
N VAL A 388 4.39 16.32 -30.35
CA VAL A 388 4.82 15.44 -29.24
C VAL A 388 6.09 14.68 -29.62
N GLU A 389 6.14 14.13 -30.83
CA GLU A 389 7.31 13.40 -31.33
C GLU A 389 8.56 14.27 -31.45
N LYS A 390 8.41 15.54 -31.78
CA LYS A 390 9.49 16.54 -31.84
C LYS A 390 9.84 17.12 -30.47
N GLY A 391 9.06 16.80 -29.43
CA GLY A 391 9.23 17.26 -28.05
C GLY A 391 10.41 16.62 -27.34
N PHE A 392 10.57 16.97 -26.06
CA PHE A 392 11.62 16.44 -25.19
C PHE A 392 11.67 14.90 -25.17
N TRP A 393 10.53 14.25 -24.95
CA TRP A 393 10.43 12.80 -24.87
C TRP A 393 10.78 12.10 -26.17
N GLY A 394 10.33 12.63 -27.30
CA GLY A 394 10.69 12.09 -28.61
C GLY A 394 12.19 12.20 -28.92
N LYS A 395 12.82 13.32 -28.54
CA LYS A 395 14.27 13.50 -28.65
C LYS A 395 15.03 12.52 -27.75
N LEU A 396 14.60 12.37 -26.51
CA LEU A 396 15.20 11.46 -25.54
C LEU A 396 15.21 10.02 -26.07
N VAL A 397 14.04 9.53 -26.50
CA VAL A 397 13.90 8.18 -27.04
C VAL A 397 14.77 7.97 -28.28
N ASN A 398 14.86 8.96 -29.17
CA ASN A 398 15.72 8.88 -30.34
C ASN A 398 17.19 8.74 -29.97
N VAL A 399 17.65 9.44 -28.92
CA VAL A 399 19.04 9.31 -28.43
C VAL A 399 19.28 7.90 -27.84
N VAL A 400 18.33 7.40 -27.04
CA VAL A 400 18.40 6.06 -26.45
C VAL A 400 18.43 4.98 -27.53
N MET A 401 17.57 5.09 -28.53
CA MET A 401 17.47 4.11 -29.62
C MET A 401 18.67 4.12 -30.57
N LYS A 402 19.41 5.23 -30.64
CA LYS A 402 20.68 5.29 -31.42
C LYS A 402 21.81 4.50 -30.76
N ARG A 403 21.82 4.40 -29.43
CA ARG A 403 22.88 3.71 -28.66
C ARG A 403 22.26 2.83 -27.56
N PRO A 404 21.46 1.82 -27.90
CA PRO A 404 20.68 1.06 -26.92
C PRO A 404 21.54 0.36 -25.89
N ILE A 405 22.67 -0.25 -26.28
CA ILE A 405 23.59 -0.94 -25.36
C ILE A 405 24.29 0.06 -24.44
N GLY A 406 24.63 1.26 -24.95
CA GLY A 406 25.27 2.31 -24.16
C GLY A 406 24.39 2.85 -23.04
N PHE A 407 23.06 2.72 -23.12
CA PHE A 407 22.13 3.05 -22.05
C PHE A 407 21.73 1.83 -21.23
N ALA A 408 21.42 0.69 -21.87
CA ALA A 408 20.97 -0.50 -21.17
C ALA A 408 22.02 -1.08 -20.23
N ALA A 409 23.27 -1.22 -20.68
CA ALA A 409 24.30 -1.87 -19.89
C ALA A 409 24.66 -1.12 -18.59
N PRO A 410 24.92 0.20 -18.58
CA PRO A 410 25.19 0.93 -17.33
C PRO A 410 24.01 0.92 -16.36
N ILE A 411 22.78 1.02 -16.89
CA ILE A 411 21.56 1.00 -16.05
C ILE A 411 21.39 -0.38 -15.42
N LEU A 412 21.55 -1.46 -16.18
CA LEU A 412 21.46 -2.83 -15.66
C LEU A 412 22.51 -3.08 -14.57
N ILE A 413 23.77 -2.67 -14.83
CA ILE A 413 24.84 -2.79 -13.85
C ILE A 413 24.53 -1.99 -12.60
N GLY A 414 24.09 -0.73 -12.74
CA GLY A 414 23.72 0.12 -11.62
C GLY A 414 22.59 -0.47 -10.79
N MET A 415 21.53 -0.98 -11.43
CA MET A 415 20.42 -1.60 -10.71
C MET A 415 20.82 -2.91 -10.02
N ILE A 416 21.69 -3.73 -10.64
CA ILE A 416 22.24 -4.93 -10.01
C ILE A 416 23.08 -4.58 -8.78
N LEU A 417 23.89 -3.52 -8.85
CA LEU A 417 24.64 -3.04 -7.69
C LEU A 417 23.74 -2.60 -6.54
N LEU A 418 22.58 -2.02 -6.84
CA LEU A 418 21.58 -1.64 -5.83
C LEU A 418 20.91 -2.86 -5.17
N ILE A 419 20.98 -4.04 -5.76
CA ILE A 419 20.47 -5.28 -5.19
C ILE A 419 21.42 -5.86 -4.13
N ILE A 420 22.71 -5.55 -4.18
CA ILE A 420 23.72 -6.17 -3.29
C ILE A 420 23.35 -6.06 -1.79
N PRO A 421 22.90 -4.92 -1.26
CA PRO A 421 22.52 -4.81 0.16
C PRO A 421 21.39 -5.76 0.57
N LEU A 422 20.60 -6.25 -0.37
CA LEU A 422 19.54 -7.24 -0.08
C LEU A 422 20.06 -8.51 0.60
N GLY A 423 21.34 -8.85 0.39
CA GLY A 423 21.98 -9.97 1.07
C GLY A 423 22.10 -9.80 2.60
N GLN A 424 21.91 -8.59 3.12
CA GLN A 424 21.92 -8.27 4.55
C GLN A 424 20.51 -8.09 5.11
N LEU A 425 19.48 -8.43 4.34
CA LEU A 425 18.09 -8.34 4.78
C LEU A 425 17.88 -9.20 6.02
N SER A 426 17.44 -8.56 7.08
CA SER A 426 16.98 -9.22 8.29
C SER A 426 15.50 -8.93 8.51
N LEU A 427 14.76 -9.93 8.99
CA LEU A 427 13.34 -9.83 9.27
C LEU A 427 13.11 -10.00 10.77
N GLY A 428 12.13 -9.26 11.29
CA GLY A 428 11.74 -9.28 12.69
C GLY A 428 10.25 -9.08 12.89
N GLY A 429 9.83 -9.16 14.15
CA GLY A 429 8.47 -8.87 14.58
C GLY A 429 8.28 -7.41 14.99
N ILE A 430 7.16 -7.13 15.68
CA ILE A 430 6.83 -5.82 16.21
C ILE A 430 7.66 -5.54 17.47
N SER A 431 8.21 -4.33 17.55
CA SER A 431 8.90 -3.85 18.74
C SER A 431 8.63 -2.36 19.00
N GLU A 432 8.99 -1.89 20.19
CA GLU A 432 8.96 -0.48 20.56
C GLU A 432 9.80 0.41 19.62
N LYS A 433 10.80 -0.16 18.97
CA LYS A 433 11.70 0.53 18.03
C LYS A 433 11.01 0.97 16.73
N TYR A 434 9.77 0.54 16.48
CA TYR A 434 8.95 1.10 15.39
C TYR A 434 8.47 2.52 15.67
N LEU A 435 8.46 2.93 16.94
CA LEU A 435 8.23 4.31 17.34
C LEU A 435 9.54 5.14 17.25
N PRO A 436 9.45 6.46 17.11
CA PRO A 436 10.62 7.33 17.14
C PRO A 436 11.44 7.19 18.44
N PRO A 437 12.76 7.45 18.42
CA PRO A 437 13.60 7.35 19.60
C PRO A 437 13.19 8.23 20.78
N ASP A 438 12.51 9.32 20.53
CA ASP A 438 12.02 10.31 21.49
C ASP A 438 10.58 10.08 21.95
N ASN A 439 9.94 9.01 21.49
CA ASN A 439 8.58 8.66 21.91
C ASN A 439 8.56 8.22 23.37
N SER A 440 7.63 8.77 24.16
CA SER A 440 7.56 8.54 25.61
C SER A 440 7.34 7.08 26.00
N VAL A 441 6.50 6.36 25.27
CA VAL A 441 6.21 4.93 25.53
C VAL A 441 7.44 4.07 25.20
N ARG A 442 8.13 4.38 24.10
CA ARG A 442 9.37 3.71 23.75
C ARG A 442 10.46 3.94 24.79
N VAL A 443 10.66 5.20 25.20
CA VAL A 443 11.61 5.54 26.26
C VAL A 443 11.28 4.82 27.55
N ALA A 444 10.01 4.77 27.93
CA ALA A 444 9.55 4.02 29.11
C ALA A 444 9.86 2.52 29.00
N GLN A 445 9.64 1.93 27.84
CA GLN A 445 9.93 0.50 27.62
C GLN A 445 11.44 0.21 27.67
N GLU A 446 12.26 1.03 27.02
CA GLU A 446 13.73 0.90 27.04
C GLU A 446 14.29 1.11 28.46
N GLU A 447 13.73 2.05 29.22
CA GLU A 447 14.07 2.30 30.63
C GLU A 447 13.69 1.09 31.50
N PHE A 448 12.48 0.55 31.33
CA PHE A 448 12.03 -0.63 32.04
C PHE A 448 12.95 -1.83 31.80
N ASP A 449 13.27 -2.12 30.55
CA ASP A 449 14.14 -3.25 30.17
C ASP A 449 15.56 -3.10 30.72
N ARG A 450 16.05 -1.86 30.86
CA ARG A 450 17.35 -1.56 31.42
C ARG A 450 17.37 -1.69 32.95
N THR A 451 16.33 -1.17 33.60
CA THR A 451 16.26 -1.07 35.06
C THR A 451 15.83 -2.39 35.69
N PHE A 452 14.96 -3.11 34.99
CA PHE A 452 14.37 -4.39 35.47
C PHE A 452 14.60 -5.54 34.49
N PRO A 453 15.84 -5.93 34.18
CA PRO A 453 16.12 -6.91 33.13
C PRO A 453 15.54 -8.32 33.39
N GLY A 454 15.24 -8.66 34.66
CA GLY A 454 14.59 -9.92 35.06
C GLY A 454 13.08 -9.98 34.74
N PHE A 455 12.46 -8.88 34.38
CA PHE A 455 11.02 -8.75 34.05
C PHE A 455 10.75 -8.58 32.57
N ARG A 456 11.67 -8.99 31.71
CA ARG A 456 11.40 -8.98 30.27
C ARG A 456 10.11 -9.72 29.96
N THR A 457 9.23 -9.05 29.23
CA THR A 457 7.86 -9.48 28.98
C THR A 457 7.73 -10.56 27.91
N GLU A 458 8.82 -11.16 27.46
CA GLU A 458 8.83 -12.04 26.27
C GLU A 458 9.64 -13.34 26.52
N PRO A 459 9.24 -14.20 27.48
CA PRO A 459 9.88 -15.50 27.65
C PRO A 459 9.51 -16.46 26.54
N LEU A 460 10.38 -17.42 26.23
CA LEU A 460 9.99 -18.66 25.59
C LEU A 460 9.29 -19.55 26.59
N THR A 461 8.24 -20.21 26.17
CA THR A 461 7.46 -21.14 26.97
C THR A 461 7.53 -22.54 26.38
N LEU A 462 7.69 -23.56 27.22
CA LEU A 462 7.52 -24.95 26.85
C LEU A 462 6.18 -25.41 27.42
N VAL A 463 5.25 -25.72 26.55
CA VAL A 463 3.94 -26.25 26.90
C VAL A 463 3.98 -27.77 26.78
N ILE A 464 3.81 -28.44 27.88
CA ILE A 464 3.94 -29.88 28.02
C ILE A 464 2.54 -30.44 28.18
N GLU A 465 2.07 -31.21 27.23
CA GLU A 465 0.74 -31.80 27.20
C GLU A 465 0.81 -33.33 27.25
N ASN A 466 -0.03 -33.93 28.06
CA ASN A 466 -0.21 -35.38 28.07
C ASN A 466 -1.35 -35.75 27.10
N GLN A 467 -1.00 -36.44 26.03
CA GLN A 467 -1.96 -36.81 24.98
C GLN A 467 -3.09 -37.73 25.44
N ASN A 468 -2.89 -38.43 26.58
CA ASN A 468 -3.90 -39.32 27.15
C ASN A 468 -4.83 -38.61 28.15
N GLY A 469 -4.57 -37.32 28.47
CA GLY A 469 -5.29 -36.57 29.48
C GLY A 469 -4.92 -36.89 30.90
N ASP A 470 -3.88 -37.73 31.14
CA ASP A 470 -3.38 -38.00 32.46
C ASP A 470 -2.54 -36.83 33.01
N PRO A 471 -2.46 -36.64 34.33
CA PRO A 471 -1.64 -35.60 34.91
C PRO A 471 -0.16 -35.73 34.53
N VAL A 472 0.47 -34.58 34.18
CA VAL A 472 1.91 -34.50 33.96
C VAL A 472 2.61 -34.48 35.31
N THR A 473 3.54 -35.42 35.54
CA THR A 473 4.21 -35.57 36.82
C THR A 473 5.42 -34.66 36.99
N ASP A 474 5.79 -34.33 38.24
CA ASP A 474 6.97 -33.49 38.52
C ASP A 474 8.27 -34.13 38.01
N GLN A 475 8.34 -35.47 37.97
CA GLN A 475 9.50 -36.20 37.44
C GLN A 475 9.65 -35.98 35.93
N GLN A 476 8.54 -35.98 35.16
CA GLN A 476 8.53 -35.72 33.72
C GLN A 476 8.91 -34.26 33.42
N ILE A 477 8.44 -33.33 34.26
CA ILE A 477 8.84 -31.93 34.16
C ILE A 477 10.34 -31.76 34.44
N ALA A 478 10.86 -32.39 35.46
CA ALA A 478 12.29 -32.33 35.79
C ALA A 478 13.18 -32.89 34.68
N GLU A 479 12.73 -33.94 33.98
CA GLU A 479 13.44 -34.51 32.83
C GLU A 479 13.51 -33.53 31.68
N ILE A 480 12.37 -32.99 31.25
CA ILE A 480 12.30 -31.97 30.14
C ILE A 480 13.08 -30.72 30.53
N ARG A 481 12.95 -30.26 31.77
CA ARG A 481 13.68 -29.12 32.30
C ARG A 481 15.19 -29.31 32.24
N SER A 482 15.68 -30.50 32.59
CA SER A 482 17.11 -30.81 32.55
C SER A 482 17.68 -30.81 31.12
N GLU A 483 16.91 -31.28 30.16
CA GLU A 483 17.27 -31.21 28.74
C GLU A 483 17.27 -29.75 28.24
N ALA A 484 16.26 -28.97 28.61
CA ALA A 484 16.18 -27.56 28.24
C ALA A 484 17.30 -26.71 28.86
N MET A 485 17.70 -26.99 30.07
CA MET A 485 18.84 -26.33 30.74
C MET A 485 20.20 -26.68 30.11
N ALA A 486 20.31 -27.77 29.37
CA ALA A 486 21.53 -28.10 28.64
C ALA A 486 21.75 -27.21 27.42
N ILE A 487 20.72 -26.52 26.95
CA ILE A 487 20.80 -25.60 25.82
C ILE A 487 21.30 -24.24 26.32
N PRO A 488 22.45 -23.71 25.84
CA PRO A 488 22.99 -22.44 26.31
C PRO A 488 22.23 -21.24 25.66
N GLY A 489 22.35 -20.03 26.23
CA GLY A 489 21.78 -18.79 25.68
C GLY A 489 20.44 -18.37 26.31
N PHE A 490 20.12 -19.00 27.43
CA PHE A 490 18.98 -18.65 28.28
C PHE A 490 19.41 -17.96 29.57
N ILE A 491 18.61 -17.02 30.04
CA ILE A 491 18.88 -16.23 31.24
C ILE A 491 18.96 -17.16 32.45
N GLU A 492 20.03 -17.00 33.25
CA GLU A 492 20.16 -17.59 34.60
C GLU A 492 19.69 -16.56 35.63
N PRO A 493 18.44 -16.67 36.14
CA PRO A 493 17.94 -15.71 37.11
C PRO A 493 18.82 -15.69 38.38
N ASP A 494 19.25 -14.50 38.78
CA ASP A 494 20.19 -14.30 39.91
C ASP A 494 21.52 -15.07 39.79
N GLY A 495 21.91 -15.48 38.59
CA GLY A 495 23.09 -16.34 38.36
C GLY A 495 22.95 -17.77 38.92
N ASP A 496 21.74 -18.22 39.19
CA ASP A 496 21.44 -19.56 39.70
C ASP A 496 20.75 -20.43 38.66
N PRO A 497 21.46 -21.39 38.05
CA PRO A 497 20.89 -22.33 37.08
C PRO A 497 19.64 -23.08 37.62
N ALA A 498 19.53 -23.27 38.94
CA ALA A 498 18.37 -23.92 39.54
C ALA A 498 17.06 -23.11 39.37
N LYS A 499 17.15 -21.83 39.03
CA LYS A 499 16.02 -20.94 38.77
C LYS A 499 15.62 -20.87 37.29
N MET A 500 16.35 -21.48 36.37
CA MET A 500 16.01 -21.57 34.97
C MET A 500 14.77 -22.45 34.76
N TRP A 501 14.01 -22.16 33.75
CA TRP A 501 12.84 -22.94 33.28
C TRP A 501 11.87 -23.25 34.43
N GLN A 502 11.48 -22.19 35.15
CA GLN A 502 10.48 -22.30 36.22
C GLN A 502 9.09 -22.52 35.64
N GLU A 503 8.25 -23.19 36.41
CA GLU A 503 6.84 -23.33 36.05
C GLU A 503 6.14 -21.95 36.05
N ARG A 504 5.34 -21.71 35.02
CA ARG A 504 4.54 -20.49 34.91
C ARG A 504 3.54 -20.46 36.08
N PRO A 505 3.40 -19.34 36.79
CA PRO A 505 2.41 -19.24 37.86
C PRO A 505 0.98 -19.25 37.29
N TYR A 506 0.07 -19.89 38.01
CA TYR A 506 -1.35 -19.84 37.71
C TYR A 506 -1.91 -18.45 37.99
N LEU A 507 -2.64 -17.90 37.01
CA LEU A 507 -3.28 -16.60 37.09
C LEU A 507 -4.81 -16.76 37.25
N ASP A 508 -5.52 -15.65 37.43
CA ASP A 508 -6.98 -15.66 37.48
C ASP A 508 -7.57 -16.13 36.14
N GLY A 509 -8.59 -16.94 36.19
CA GLY A 509 -9.21 -17.55 35.04
C GLY A 509 -8.54 -18.84 34.56
N ALA A 510 -7.49 -19.33 35.23
CA ALA A 510 -6.84 -20.59 34.91
C ALA A 510 -7.77 -21.78 35.09
N SER A 511 -7.76 -22.72 34.17
CA SER A 511 -8.47 -24.00 34.29
C SER A 511 -7.78 -24.99 35.22
N ARG A 512 -6.46 -24.81 35.46
CA ARG A 512 -5.59 -25.69 36.23
C ARG A 512 -5.67 -27.13 35.76
N ASP A 513 -5.64 -27.32 34.46
CA ASP A 513 -5.66 -28.64 33.86
C ASP A 513 -4.38 -29.41 34.21
N PRO A 514 -4.45 -30.53 34.97
CA PRO A 514 -3.27 -31.26 35.38
C PRO A 514 -2.57 -31.98 34.23
N SER A 515 -3.22 -32.14 33.08
CA SER A 515 -2.62 -32.75 31.89
C SER A 515 -1.74 -31.77 31.10
N VAL A 516 -1.73 -30.48 31.49
CA VAL A 516 -0.93 -29.42 30.85
C VAL A 516 -0.03 -28.76 31.89
N ARG A 517 1.28 -28.74 31.61
CA ARG A 517 2.26 -28.03 32.43
C ARG A 517 3.07 -27.08 31.55
N VAL A 518 3.37 -25.90 32.07
CA VAL A 518 4.09 -24.85 31.32
C VAL A 518 5.28 -24.38 32.12
N ILE A 519 6.47 -24.48 31.51
CA ILE A 519 7.71 -23.90 32.07
C ILE A 519 8.19 -22.80 31.11
N GLN A 520 8.85 -21.77 31.65
CA GLN A 520 9.27 -20.61 30.87
C GLN A 520 10.67 -20.14 31.26
N ASN A 521 11.39 -19.55 30.28
CA ASN A 521 12.65 -18.86 30.52
C ASN A 521 12.89 -17.77 29.46
N GLY A 522 13.66 -16.75 29.82
CA GLY A 522 14.04 -15.65 28.92
C GLY A 522 15.28 -16.00 28.10
N LEU A 523 15.37 -15.39 26.89
CA LEU A 523 16.57 -15.45 26.05
C LEU A 523 17.58 -14.39 26.49
N GLU A 524 18.87 -14.73 26.51
CA GLU A 524 19.94 -13.73 26.69
C GLU A 524 20.02 -12.75 25.50
N VAL A 525 19.91 -13.30 24.30
CA VAL A 525 19.97 -12.54 23.05
C VAL A 525 18.75 -12.85 22.19
N ARG A 526 17.88 -11.85 21.97
CA ARG A 526 16.65 -12.02 21.19
C ARG A 526 16.92 -12.47 19.75
N ASN A 527 18.03 -12.04 19.14
CA ASN A 527 18.37 -12.39 17.76
C ASN A 527 18.67 -13.89 17.57
N ASP A 528 18.99 -14.61 18.65
CA ASP A 528 19.26 -16.04 18.60
C ASP A 528 17.99 -16.90 18.73
N ALA A 529 16.83 -16.27 18.84
CA ALA A 529 15.53 -16.91 19.07
C ALA A 529 15.26 -18.05 18.08
N SER A 530 15.52 -17.85 16.78
CA SER A 530 15.27 -18.86 15.76
C SER A 530 16.03 -20.16 16.05
N GLN A 531 17.34 -20.05 16.28
CA GLN A 531 18.17 -21.21 16.56
C GLN A 531 17.75 -21.89 17.87
N LYS A 532 17.43 -21.11 18.91
CA LYS A 532 17.05 -21.66 20.22
C LYS A 532 15.69 -22.33 20.21
N ILE A 533 14.74 -21.82 19.42
CA ILE A 533 13.45 -22.45 19.21
C ILE A 533 13.61 -23.79 18.51
N ASP A 534 14.47 -23.87 17.48
CA ASP A 534 14.75 -25.11 16.78
C ASP A 534 15.42 -26.14 17.71
N GLU A 535 16.41 -25.72 18.52
CA GLU A 535 17.04 -26.56 19.53
C GLU A 535 16.03 -27.09 20.59
N LEU A 536 15.07 -26.24 21.01
CA LEU A 536 14.02 -26.64 21.94
C LEU A 536 13.00 -27.62 21.33
N ARG A 537 12.75 -27.55 20.05
CA ARG A 537 11.86 -28.46 19.30
C ARG A 537 12.48 -29.84 19.09
N GLU A 538 13.81 -29.96 19.21
CA GLU A 538 14.53 -31.22 19.13
C GLU A 538 14.56 -31.99 20.49
N LEU A 539 14.01 -31.42 21.56
CA LEU A 539 13.87 -32.09 22.84
C LEU A 539 13.13 -33.44 22.68
N SER A 540 13.53 -34.44 23.44
CA SER A 540 12.96 -35.77 23.36
C SER A 540 12.04 -36.05 24.57
N PRO A 541 10.76 -35.62 24.50
CA PRO A 541 9.87 -35.75 25.64
C PRO A 541 9.62 -37.22 26.01
N PRO A 542 9.35 -37.50 27.28
CA PRO A 542 8.91 -38.82 27.73
C PRO A 542 7.69 -39.34 26.95
N ARG A 543 7.54 -40.68 26.87
CA ARG A 543 6.43 -41.28 26.08
C ARG A 543 5.07 -40.76 26.55
N GLY A 544 4.23 -40.38 25.60
CA GLY A 544 2.87 -39.88 25.82
C GLY A 544 2.78 -38.39 26.10
N LEU A 545 3.92 -37.69 26.17
CA LEU A 545 3.98 -36.24 26.26
C LEU A 545 4.34 -35.60 24.91
N THR A 546 3.79 -34.45 24.67
CA THR A 546 4.20 -33.51 23.63
C THR A 546 4.73 -32.22 24.26
N VAL A 547 5.78 -31.68 23.70
CA VAL A 547 6.34 -30.38 24.11
C VAL A 547 6.20 -29.44 22.93
N SER A 548 5.48 -28.35 23.13
CA SER A 548 5.31 -27.28 22.13
C SER A 548 5.99 -26.03 22.63
N VAL A 549 6.68 -25.34 21.72
CA VAL A 549 7.38 -24.10 22.02
C VAL A 549 6.46 -22.90 21.74
N GLY A 550 6.20 -22.09 22.76
CA GLY A 550 5.38 -20.88 22.68
C GLY A 550 6.11 -19.63 23.19
N GLY A 551 5.37 -18.55 23.37
CA GLY A 551 5.88 -17.25 23.74
C GLY A 551 6.07 -16.32 22.51
N THR A 552 6.15 -15.01 22.74
CA THR A 552 6.23 -14.02 21.67
C THR A 552 7.37 -14.26 20.66
N PRO A 553 8.59 -14.62 21.08
CA PRO A 553 9.65 -14.92 20.12
C PRO A 553 9.34 -16.11 19.20
N ALA A 554 8.65 -17.14 19.73
CA ALA A 554 8.25 -18.30 18.94
C ALA A 554 7.13 -17.93 17.93
N LEU A 555 6.15 -17.13 18.36
CA LEU A 555 5.09 -16.61 17.50
C LEU A 555 5.67 -15.83 16.30
N GLU A 556 6.66 -14.99 16.56
CA GLU A 556 7.36 -14.22 15.53
C GLU A 556 8.12 -15.12 14.55
N GLN A 557 8.90 -16.06 15.06
CA GLN A 557 9.70 -16.95 14.23
C GLN A 557 8.84 -17.87 13.37
N ASP A 558 7.77 -18.43 13.91
CA ASP A 558 6.83 -19.25 13.14
C ASP A 558 6.14 -18.43 12.06
N SER A 559 5.79 -17.18 12.35
CA SER A 559 5.21 -16.28 11.35
C SER A 559 6.20 -15.96 10.23
N ILE A 560 7.47 -15.74 10.57
CA ILE A 560 8.55 -15.52 9.58
C ILE A 560 8.76 -16.78 8.73
N HIS A 561 8.83 -17.97 9.37
CA HIS A 561 8.98 -19.23 8.64
C HIS A 561 7.82 -19.49 7.68
N SER A 562 6.57 -19.35 8.14
CA SER A 562 5.40 -19.56 7.30
C SER A 562 5.34 -18.58 6.12
N LEU A 563 5.88 -17.36 6.29
CA LEU A 563 6.01 -16.40 5.22
C LEU A 563 7.05 -16.85 4.19
N PHE A 564 8.24 -17.27 4.63
CA PHE A 564 9.28 -17.75 3.72
C PHE A 564 8.86 -19.02 2.98
N ASP A 565 8.14 -19.94 3.61
CA ASP A 565 7.62 -21.15 2.98
C ASP A 565 6.64 -20.84 1.85
N LYS A 566 5.82 -19.82 2.00
CA LYS A 566 4.81 -19.42 1.00
C LYS A 566 5.36 -18.43 -0.03
N LEU A 567 6.44 -17.71 0.28
CA LEU A 567 6.98 -16.65 -0.57
C LEU A 567 7.35 -17.13 -1.98
N PRO A 568 8.06 -18.28 -2.17
CA PRO A 568 8.37 -18.76 -3.52
C PRO A 568 7.13 -19.06 -4.36
N LEU A 569 6.10 -19.67 -3.76
CA LEU A 569 4.83 -19.95 -4.42
C LEU A 569 4.09 -18.64 -4.76
N MET A 570 4.08 -17.67 -3.84
CA MET A 570 3.50 -16.35 -4.08
C MET A 570 4.16 -15.66 -5.27
N VAL A 571 5.50 -15.62 -5.31
CA VAL A 571 6.25 -15.01 -6.41
C VAL A 571 6.00 -15.73 -7.74
N LEU A 572 5.94 -17.06 -7.72
CA LEU A 572 5.63 -17.85 -8.91
C LEU A 572 4.22 -17.52 -9.45
N LEU A 573 3.22 -17.47 -8.57
CA LEU A 573 1.86 -17.10 -8.95
C LEU A 573 1.77 -15.67 -9.44
N LEU A 574 2.46 -14.75 -8.79
CA LEU A 574 2.55 -13.35 -9.18
C LEU A 574 3.09 -13.21 -10.61
N ILE A 575 4.21 -13.85 -10.92
CA ILE A 575 4.82 -13.84 -12.26
C ILE A 575 3.89 -14.50 -13.28
N THR A 576 3.32 -15.65 -12.95
CA THR A 576 2.48 -16.43 -13.87
C THR A 576 1.19 -15.69 -14.21
N THR A 577 0.48 -15.18 -13.20
CA THR A 577 -0.81 -14.50 -13.41
C THR A 577 -0.62 -13.20 -14.18
N THR A 578 0.37 -12.40 -13.84
CA THR A 578 0.66 -11.15 -14.56
C THR A 578 1.12 -11.41 -16.00
N THR A 579 1.93 -12.46 -16.22
CA THR A 579 2.39 -12.86 -17.57
C THR A 579 1.22 -13.31 -18.43
N ILE A 580 0.31 -14.13 -17.90
CA ILE A 580 -0.90 -14.59 -18.62
C ILE A 580 -1.78 -13.40 -18.98
N LEU A 581 -2.07 -12.51 -18.03
CA LEU A 581 -2.92 -11.36 -18.27
C LEU A 581 -2.33 -10.39 -19.29
N MET A 582 -1.03 -10.13 -19.22
CA MET A 582 -0.35 -9.28 -20.21
C MET A 582 -0.33 -9.96 -21.60
N PHE A 583 -0.14 -11.28 -21.67
CA PHE A 583 -0.26 -12.00 -22.91
C PHE A 583 -1.65 -11.84 -23.53
N LEU A 584 -2.69 -11.99 -22.72
CA LEU A 584 -4.08 -11.82 -23.18
C LEU A 584 -4.35 -10.40 -23.67
N ALA A 585 -3.72 -9.39 -23.04
CA ALA A 585 -3.87 -8.00 -23.44
C ALA A 585 -3.15 -7.68 -24.77
N PHE A 586 -1.93 -8.19 -24.99
CA PHE A 586 -1.05 -7.73 -26.06
C PHE A 586 -0.75 -8.77 -27.14
N GLY A 587 -1.07 -10.05 -26.93
CA GLY A 587 -0.85 -11.10 -27.91
C GLY A 587 0.62 -11.46 -28.17
N SER A 588 1.52 -11.11 -27.28
CA SER A 588 2.95 -11.43 -27.31
C SER A 588 3.37 -12.17 -26.05
N VAL A 589 4.29 -13.10 -26.15
CA VAL A 589 4.93 -13.79 -25.02
C VAL A 589 6.18 -13.05 -24.55
N VAL A 590 6.87 -12.38 -25.44
CA VAL A 590 8.14 -11.69 -25.18
C VAL A 590 7.92 -10.46 -24.32
N LEU A 591 6.88 -9.69 -24.58
CA LEU A 591 6.56 -8.48 -23.81
C LEU A 591 6.30 -8.76 -22.32
N PRO A 592 5.46 -9.74 -21.93
CA PRO A 592 5.28 -10.09 -20.53
C PRO A 592 6.54 -10.57 -19.83
N ILE A 593 7.35 -11.40 -20.50
CA ILE A 593 8.63 -11.89 -19.95
C ILE A 593 9.58 -10.70 -19.69
N LYS A 594 9.71 -9.81 -20.68
CA LYS A 594 10.49 -8.58 -20.51
C LYS A 594 9.95 -7.74 -19.34
N ALA A 595 8.63 -7.56 -19.24
CA ALA A 595 8.01 -6.81 -18.16
C ALA A 595 8.30 -7.45 -16.79
N ALA A 596 8.20 -8.77 -16.68
CA ALA A 596 8.51 -9.50 -15.46
C ALA A 596 9.99 -9.32 -15.02
N LEU A 597 10.91 -9.36 -15.97
CA LEU A 597 12.33 -9.11 -15.69
C LEU A 597 12.59 -7.67 -15.24
N MET A 598 11.93 -6.70 -15.86
CA MET A 598 12.05 -5.29 -15.45
C MET A 598 11.46 -5.05 -14.06
N SER A 599 10.29 -5.62 -13.79
CA SER A 599 9.66 -5.54 -12.46
C SER A 599 10.50 -6.21 -11.38
N ALA A 600 11.09 -7.38 -11.66
CA ALA A 600 12.00 -8.05 -10.75
C ALA A 600 13.26 -7.21 -10.45
N LEU A 601 13.82 -6.56 -11.47
CA LEU A 601 14.97 -5.68 -11.32
C LEU A 601 14.64 -4.45 -10.48
N THR A 602 13.50 -3.80 -10.74
CA THR A 602 13.01 -2.66 -9.94
C THR A 602 12.75 -3.07 -8.50
N LEU A 603 12.09 -4.19 -8.28
CA LEU A 603 11.79 -4.71 -6.96
C LEU A 603 13.08 -5.02 -6.18
N GLY A 604 14.00 -5.77 -6.79
CA GLY A 604 15.26 -6.13 -6.17
C GLY A 604 16.10 -4.90 -5.80
N SER A 605 16.21 -3.93 -6.71
CA SER A 605 16.91 -2.67 -6.45
C SER A 605 16.26 -1.87 -5.32
N THR A 606 14.94 -1.81 -5.30
CA THR A 606 14.20 -1.11 -4.23
C THR A 606 14.40 -1.79 -2.88
N MET A 607 14.26 -3.11 -2.82
CA MET A 607 14.47 -3.87 -1.60
C MET A 607 15.92 -3.75 -1.09
N GLY A 608 16.90 -3.74 -2.00
CA GLY A 608 18.28 -3.49 -1.63
C GLY A 608 18.51 -2.10 -1.02
N ILE A 609 17.90 -1.06 -1.59
CA ILE A 609 17.95 0.30 -1.03
C ILE A 609 17.26 0.35 0.34
N LEU A 610 16.09 -0.28 0.50
CA LEU A 610 15.39 -0.33 1.77
C LEU A 610 16.22 -1.03 2.86
N THR A 611 16.90 -2.12 2.51
CA THR A 611 17.82 -2.82 3.44
C THR A 611 18.96 -1.90 3.84
N TRP A 612 19.62 -1.24 2.87
CA TRP A 612 20.69 -0.30 3.12
C TRP A 612 20.28 0.88 4.00
N MET A 613 19.04 1.39 3.83
CA MET A 613 18.54 2.49 4.65
C MET A 613 18.12 2.01 6.04
N PHE A 614 17.18 1.07 6.11
CA PHE A 614 16.45 0.76 7.35
C PHE A 614 17.08 -0.35 8.20
N VAL A 615 17.83 -1.26 7.59
CA VAL A 615 18.56 -2.31 8.32
C VAL A 615 19.96 -1.84 8.66
N ASP A 616 20.73 -1.34 7.66
CA ASP A 616 22.09 -0.86 7.87
C ASP A 616 22.15 0.54 8.49
N GLY A 617 21.04 1.28 8.50
CA GLY A 617 20.88 2.54 9.22
C GLY A 617 21.31 3.80 8.49
N HIS A 618 21.52 3.73 7.19
CA HIS A 618 21.90 4.92 6.42
C HIS A 618 20.74 5.93 6.31
N GLY A 619 20.91 7.09 6.90
CA GLY A 619 19.88 8.13 6.95
C GLY A 619 19.03 8.14 8.22
N SER A 620 19.27 7.26 9.17
CA SER A 620 18.53 7.15 10.42
C SER A 620 18.48 8.45 11.22
N GLY A 621 19.62 9.15 11.32
CA GLY A 621 19.71 10.42 12.04
C GLY A 621 18.95 11.58 11.37
N LEU A 622 18.75 11.54 10.04
CA LEU A 622 18.00 12.57 9.33
C LEU A 622 16.49 12.37 9.45
N MET A 623 16.05 11.10 9.55
CA MET A 623 14.65 10.71 9.50
C MET A 623 14.09 10.24 10.86
N ASN A 624 14.87 10.40 11.92
CA ASN A 624 14.50 10.08 13.31
C ASN A 624 13.93 8.68 13.47
N TYR A 625 14.72 7.65 13.10
CA TYR A 625 14.37 6.24 13.34
C TYR A 625 15.58 5.44 13.81
N THR A 626 15.33 4.29 14.41
CA THR A 626 16.36 3.33 14.80
C THR A 626 16.46 2.22 13.75
N PRO A 627 17.68 1.92 13.25
CA PRO A 627 17.90 0.77 12.38
C PRO A 627 17.45 -0.53 13.06
N GLN A 628 16.73 -1.37 12.30
CA GLN A 628 16.20 -2.62 12.83
C GLN A 628 15.81 -3.56 11.70
N PRO A 629 15.59 -4.87 11.96
CA PRO A 629 15.02 -5.78 11.00
C PRO A 629 13.70 -5.27 10.43
N LEU A 630 13.44 -5.50 9.14
CA LEU A 630 12.15 -5.16 8.54
C LEU A 630 11.07 -6.11 9.01
N MET A 631 9.87 -5.60 9.17
CA MET A 631 8.72 -6.41 9.58
C MET A 631 8.36 -7.42 8.48
N ALA A 632 8.40 -8.72 8.81
CA ALA A 632 8.26 -9.78 7.83
C ALA A 632 6.98 -9.69 6.97
N PRO A 633 5.75 -9.48 7.51
CA PRO A 633 4.55 -9.35 6.69
C PRO A 633 4.58 -8.15 5.73
N MET A 634 5.27 -7.07 6.08
CA MET A 634 5.38 -5.89 5.20
C MET A 634 6.17 -6.17 3.94
N ILE A 635 7.10 -7.12 3.95
CA ILE A 635 7.87 -7.52 2.77
C ILE A 635 6.94 -8.09 1.69
N GLY A 636 6.02 -8.98 2.07
CA GLY A 636 5.02 -9.52 1.15
C GLY A 636 4.18 -8.42 0.49
N LEU A 637 3.74 -7.44 1.29
CA LEU A 637 3.01 -6.27 0.82
C LEU A 637 3.84 -5.45 -0.18
N ILE A 638 5.06 -5.11 0.18
CA ILE A 638 5.96 -4.31 -0.66
C ILE A 638 6.20 -5.00 -2.00
N ILE A 639 6.47 -6.31 -1.99
CA ILE A 639 6.67 -7.11 -3.20
C ILE A 639 5.43 -7.01 -4.10
N ALA A 640 4.24 -7.29 -3.58
CA ALA A 640 3.03 -7.31 -4.38
C ALA A 640 2.66 -5.93 -4.95
N VAL A 641 2.79 -4.88 -4.15
CA VAL A 641 2.44 -3.51 -4.55
C VAL A 641 3.43 -2.97 -5.59
N ILE A 642 4.73 -3.13 -5.36
CA ILE A 642 5.75 -2.67 -6.32
C ILE A 642 5.65 -3.43 -7.63
N TRP A 643 5.46 -4.75 -7.58
CA TRP A 643 5.30 -5.57 -8.78
C TRP A 643 4.05 -5.15 -9.58
N GLY A 644 2.92 -5.01 -8.89
CA GLY A 644 1.67 -4.58 -9.51
C GLY A 644 1.79 -3.21 -10.16
N LEU A 645 2.35 -2.25 -9.46
CA LEU A 645 2.53 -0.88 -9.92
C LEU A 645 3.49 -0.80 -11.12
N SER A 646 4.60 -1.52 -11.08
CA SER A 646 5.54 -1.59 -12.20
C SER A 646 4.89 -2.21 -13.43
N THR A 647 4.13 -3.27 -13.27
CA THR A 647 3.40 -3.92 -14.36
C THR A 647 2.31 -3.01 -14.95
N ASP A 648 1.63 -2.24 -14.10
CA ASP A 648 0.58 -1.30 -14.51
C ASP A 648 1.10 -0.25 -15.49
N TYR A 649 2.14 0.45 -15.14
CA TYR A 649 2.76 1.43 -16.06
C TYR A 649 3.29 0.78 -17.34
N GLU A 650 3.76 -0.48 -17.29
CA GLU A 650 4.14 -1.21 -18.50
C GLU A 650 2.94 -1.40 -19.44
N VAL A 651 1.78 -1.73 -18.90
CA VAL A 651 0.54 -1.88 -19.69
C VAL A 651 0.21 -0.60 -20.44
N PHE A 652 0.28 0.55 -19.78
CA PHE A 652 0.01 1.84 -20.41
C PHE A 652 1.01 2.18 -21.52
N LEU A 653 2.29 1.92 -21.33
CA LEU A 653 3.33 2.17 -22.32
C LEU A 653 3.17 1.25 -23.53
N VAL A 654 3.04 -0.05 -23.29
CA VAL A 654 2.96 -1.06 -24.35
C VAL A 654 1.66 -0.95 -25.15
N SER A 655 0.54 -0.62 -24.51
CA SER A 655 -0.74 -0.40 -25.20
C SER A 655 -0.61 0.63 -26.32
N ARG A 656 0.09 1.72 -26.09
CA ARG A 656 0.34 2.75 -27.12
C ARG A 656 1.30 2.29 -28.23
N MET A 657 2.25 1.42 -27.88
CA MET A 657 3.15 0.84 -28.90
C MET A 657 2.40 -0.16 -29.79
N VAL A 658 1.53 -0.99 -29.18
CA VAL A 658 0.67 -1.93 -29.92
C VAL A 658 -0.27 -1.18 -30.85
N GLU A 659 -0.96 -0.13 -30.36
CA GLU A 659 -1.82 0.74 -31.20
C GLU A 659 -1.05 1.31 -32.41
N ALA A 660 0.18 1.75 -32.21
CA ALA A 660 1.02 2.24 -33.30
C ALA A 660 1.39 1.11 -34.29
N ARG A 661 1.70 -0.07 -33.79
CA ARG A 661 2.05 -1.24 -34.61
C ARG A 661 0.89 -1.73 -35.46
N GLU A 662 -0.33 -1.76 -34.92
CA GLU A 662 -1.55 -2.14 -35.64
C GLU A 662 -1.89 -1.17 -36.80
N ARG A 663 -1.48 0.10 -36.66
CA ARG A 663 -1.57 1.08 -37.75
C ARG A 663 -0.51 0.88 -38.84
N GLY A 664 0.27 -0.20 -38.81
CA GLY A 664 1.27 -0.54 -39.84
C GLY A 664 2.64 0.11 -39.63
N MET A 665 2.92 0.71 -38.49
CA MET A 665 4.22 1.31 -38.21
C MET A 665 5.29 0.26 -37.91
N SER A 666 6.55 0.57 -38.23
CA SER A 666 7.68 -0.28 -37.86
C SER A 666 7.85 -0.38 -36.33
N THR A 667 8.50 -1.43 -35.85
CA THR A 667 8.78 -1.60 -34.41
C THR A 667 9.51 -0.39 -33.83
N ALA A 668 10.50 0.13 -34.54
CA ALA A 668 11.24 1.32 -34.09
C ALA A 668 10.36 2.57 -33.98
N GLU A 669 9.46 2.78 -34.93
CA GLU A 669 8.50 3.91 -34.88
C GLU A 669 7.46 3.71 -33.78
N ALA A 670 6.96 2.48 -33.58
CA ALA A 670 6.04 2.15 -32.51
C ALA A 670 6.65 2.42 -31.12
N ILE A 671 7.90 2.06 -30.90
CA ILE A 671 8.63 2.35 -29.66
C ILE A 671 8.77 3.86 -29.47
N ARG A 672 9.18 4.59 -30.52
CA ARG A 672 9.36 6.04 -30.47
C ARG A 672 8.05 6.77 -30.14
N ILE A 673 7.00 6.45 -30.85
CA ILE A 673 5.69 7.07 -30.66
C ILE A 673 5.09 6.69 -29.31
N GLY A 674 5.09 5.43 -28.97
CA GLY A 674 4.58 4.94 -27.69
C GLY A 674 5.27 5.62 -26.51
N THR A 675 6.60 5.68 -26.50
CA THR A 675 7.35 6.32 -25.42
C THR A 675 7.19 7.84 -25.41
N ALA A 676 7.19 8.49 -26.57
CA ALA A 676 7.02 9.95 -26.66
C ALA A 676 5.63 10.42 -26.22
N THR A 677 4.58 9.68 -26.57
CA THR A 677 3.20 10.05 -26.20
C THR A 677 2.88 9.75 -24.74
N THR A 678 3.39 8.65 -24.19
CA THR A 678 3.12 8.25 -22.80
C THR A 678 4.10 8.87 -21.81
N GLY A 679 5.29 9.29 -22.21
CA GLY A 679 6.33 9.78 -21.30
C GLY A 679 5.87 10.93 -20.42
N ARG A 680 5.15 11.90 -20.96
CA ARG A 680 4.58 13.01 -20.18
C ARG A 680 3.52 12.54 -19.18
N LEU A 681 2.65 11.62 -19.61
CA LEU A 681 1.56 11.12 -18.78
C LEU A 681 2.08 10.26 -17.65
N ILE A 682 2.97 9.32 -17.96
CA ILE A 682 3.59 8.44 -16.96
C ILE A 682 4.40 9.25 -15.94
N THR A 683 5.15 10.26 -16.39
CA THR A 683 5.90 11.12 -15.47
C THR A 683 4.96 11.94 -14.58
N GLY A 684 3.84 12.44 -15.14
CA GLY A 684 2.83 13.16 -14.36
C GLY A 684 2.15 12.26 -13.32
N ALA A 685 1.76 11.06 -13.71
CA ALA A 685 1.19 10.04 -12.84
C ALA A 685 2.17 9.65 -11.73
N ALA A 686 3.41 9.35 -12.11
CA ALA A 686 4.47 9.02 -11.15
C ALA A 686 4.73 10.16 -10.16
N LEU A 687 4.70 11.42 -10.62
CA LEU A 687 4.88 12.57 -9.73
C LEU A 687 3.73 12.70 -8.73
N VAL A 688 2.48 12.47 -9.16
CA VAL A 688 1.32 12.50 -8.26
C VAL A 688 1.44 11.40 -7.20
N LEU A 689 1.72 10.18 -7.63
CA LEU A 689 1.86 9.06 -6.70
C LEU A 689 3.08 9.23 -5.78
N ALA A 690 4.18 9.83 -6.29
CA ALA A 690 5.34 10.20 -5.49
C ALA A 690 5.00 11.25 -4.41
N VAL A 691 4.09 12.16 -4.70
CA VAL A 691 3.59 13.14 -3.70
C VAL A 691 2.75 12.43 -2.64
N VAL A 692 1.87 11.53 -3.04
CA VAL A 692 1.03 10.76 -2.10
C VAL A 692 1.91 9.88 -1.20
N ALA A 693 2.81 9.09 -1.78
CA ALA A 693 3.76 8.27 -1.02
C ALA A 693 4.70 9.15 -0.16
N GLY A 694 5.17 10.27 -0.70
CA GLY A 694 6.04 11.22 -0.02
C GLY A 694 5.40 11.83 1.24
N ALA A 695 4.08 11.98 1.28
CA ALA A 695 3.38 12.44 2.48
C ALA A 695 3.53 11.45 3.66
N PHE A 696 3.61 10.16 3.38
CA PHE A 696 3.83 9.11 4.37
C PHE A 696 5.31 8.87 4.73
N VAL A 697 6.25 9.41 3.97
CA VAL A 697 7.69 9.36 4.30
C VAL A 697 7.98 10.06 5.64
N PHE A 698 7.18 11.08 5.97
CA PHE A 698 7.28 11.82 7.23
C PHE A 698 6.45 11.21 8.36
N SER A 699 5.91 10.00 8.18
CA SER A 699 5.27 9.24 9.26
C SER A 699 6.22 9.07 10.45
N ASP A 700 5.69 9.07 11.64
CA ASP A 700 6.47 8.79 12.85
C ASP A 700 6.76 7.29 12.98
N LEU A 701 5.99 6.43 12.32
CA LEU A 701 6.21 4.98 12.34
C LEU A 701 7.20 4.52 11.28
N VAL A 702 8.22 3.79 11.69
CA VAL A 702 9.28 3.28 10.79
C VAL A 702 8.69 2.37 9.71
N MET A 703 7.70 1.53 10.03
CA MET A 703 7.07 0.64 9.07
C MET A 703 6.33 1.39 7.95
N MET A 704 5.71 2.53 8.26
CA MET A 704 5.12 3.41 7.24
C MET A 704 6.19 4.12 6.42
N LYS A 705 7.30 4.53 7.05
CA LYS A 705 8.44 5.13 6.35
C LYS A 705 8.97 4.19 5.27
N TYR A 706 9.31 2.93 5.60
CA TYR A 706 9.90 2.06 4.58
C TYR A 706 8.89 1.59 3.52
N LEU A 707 7.59 1.50 3.84
CA LEU A 707 6.56 1.30 2.83
C LEU A 707 6.50 2.49 1.85
N ALA A 708 6.45 3.70 2.38
CA ALA A 708 6.40 4.94 1.58
C ALA A 708 7.67 5.14 0.75
N PHE A 709 8.85 4.94 1.34
CA PHE A 709 10.13 4.99 0.63
C PHE A 709 10.23 3.90 -0.43
N GLY A 710 9.79 2.68 -0.13
CA GLY A 710 9.76 1.58 -1.09
C GLY A 710 8.94 1.93 -2.32
N LEU A 711 7.73 2.46 -2.13
CA LEU A 711 6.88 2.94 -3.21
C LEU A 711 7.52 4.10 -3.97
N LEU A 712 8.05 5.09 -3.26
CA LEU A 712 8.67 6.27 -3.86
C LEU A 712 9.88 5.90 -4.72
N ILE A 713 10.79 5.09 -4.19
CA ILE A 713 12.00 4.64 -4.88
C ILE A 713 11.65 3.77 -6.09
N ALA A 714 10.76 2.78 -5.89
CA ALA A 714 10.31 1.91 -6.98
C ALA A 714 9.69 2.72 -8.11
N LEU A 715 8.85 3.69 -7.78
CA LEU A 715 8.20 4.56 -8.73
C LEU A 715 9.19 5.44 -9.50
N LEU A 716 10.14 6.04 -8.79
CA LEU A 716 11.18 6.86 -9.42
C LEU A 716 12.08 6.01 -10.34
N LEU A 717 12.50 4.84 -9.91
CA LEU A 717 13.29 3.92 -10.74
C LEU A 717 12.48 3.47 -11.96
N ASP A 718 11.25 3.04 -11.76
CA ASP A 718 10.42 2.49 -12.82
C ASP A 718 9.98 3.57 -13.83
N ALA A 719 9.40 4.66 -13.38
CA ALA A 719 8.85 5.69 -14.27
C ALA A 719 9.93 6.50 -15.01
N THR A 720 11.13 6.63 -14.46
CA THR A 720 12.21 7.41 -15.08
C THR A 720 13.24 6.50 -15.75
N ILE A 721 13.98 5.72 -14.97
CA ILE A 721 15.14 4.96 -15.46
C ILE A 721 14.68 3.78 -16.32
N VAL A 722 13.80 2.95 -15.80
CA VAL A 722 13.37 1.74 -16.50
C VAL A 722 12.55 2.09 -17.73
N ARG A 723 11.50 2.91 -17.58
CA ARG A 723 10.55 3.21 -18.66
C ARG A 723 11.11 4.07 -19.76
N MET A 724 11.89 5.09 -19.42
CA MET A 724 12.32 6.07 -20.38
C MET A 724 13.63 5.68 -21.08
N PHE A 725 14.45 4.85 -20.45
CA PHE A 725 15.76 4.46 -20.98
C PHE A 725 15.85 2.96 -21.24
N LEU A 726 15.59 2.13 -20.23
CA LEU A 726 15.87 0.69 -20.32
C LEU A 726 14.87 -0.04 -21.23
N VAL A 727 13.58 0.21 -21.09
CA VAL A 727 12.54 -0.43 -21.91
C VAL A 727 12.69 -0.11 -23.39
N PRO A 728 12.82 1.16 -23.82
CA PRO A 728 13.04 1.48 -25.24
C PRO A 728 14.35 0.87 -25.77
N ALA A 729 15.42 0.85 -24.97
CA ALA A 729 16.70 0.29 -25.36
C ALA A 729 16.59 -1.23 -25.60
N ILE A 730 15.99 -1.96 -24.66
CA ILE A 730 15.82 -3.42 -24.76
C ILE A 730 14.88 -3.78 -25.91
N MET A 731 13.76 -3.08 -26.05
CA MET A 731 12.84 -3.33 -27.16
C MET A 731 13.45 -3.03 -28.52
N LYS A 732 14.33 -2.02 -28.59
CA LYS A 732 15.11 -1.75 -29.83
C LYS A 732 16.07 -2.89 -30.15
N LEU A 733 16.71 -3.49 -29.14
CA LEU A 733 17.62 -4.63 -29.30
C LEU A 733 16.87 -5.89 -29.74
N LEU A 734 15.66 -6.13 -29.20
CA LEU A 734 14.81 -7.26 -29.56
C LEU A 734 14.16 -7.11 -30.95
N GLY A 735 13.95 -5.89 -31.41
CA GLY A 735 13.34 -5.60 -32.69
C GLY A 735 11.94 -6.21 -32.87
N ASP A 736 11.69 -6.86 -34.01
CA ASP A 736 10.38 -7.47 -34.28
C ASP A 736 10.06 -8.71 -33.45
N ASP A 737 11.06 -9.31 -32.80
CA ASP A 737 10.86 -10.45 -31.89
C ASP A 737 10.03 -10.05 -30.65
N CYS A 738 9.94 -8.75 -30.32
CA CYS A 738 9.07 -8.25 -29.27
C CYS A 738 7.60 -8.69 -29.41
N TRP A 739 7.14 -8.92 -30.66
CA TRP A 739 5.75 -9.22 -30.96
C TRP A 739 5.49 -10.72 -31.21
N TRP A 740 6.51 -11.54 -30.93
CA TRP A 740 6.41 -12.97 -31.18
C TRP A 740 5.51 -13.67 -30.15
N ALA A 741 4.65 -14.54 -30.66
CA ALA A 741 3.92 -15.55 -29.90
C ALA A 741 3.65 -16.79 -30.77
N PRO A 742 3.54 -17.99 -30.17
CA PRO A 742 3.14 -19.20 -30.86
C PRO A 742 1.78 -19.05 -31.54
N ARG A 743 1.61 -19.60 -32.75
CA ARG A 743 0.38 -19.45 -33.52
C ARG A 743 -0.89 -19.94 -32.81
N TRP A 744 -0.79 -20.98 -32.00
CA TRP A 744 -1.91 -21.50 -31.21
C TRP A 744 -2.34 -20.55 -30.10
N MET A 745 -1.39 -19.87 -29.46
CA MET A 745 -1.66 -18.86 -28.43
C MET A 745 -2.34 -17.61 -29.03
N LYS A 746 -1.91 -17.15 -30.19
CA LYS A 746 -2.57 -16.02 -30.90
C LYS A 746 -4.03 -16.36 -31.24
N ARG A 747 -4.29 -17.56 -31.73
CA ARG A 747 -5.67 -18.03 -31.99
C ARG A 747 -6.52 -18.08 -30.73
N LEU A 748 -5.93 -18.43 -29.58
CA LEU A 748 -6.62 -18.43 -28.30
C LEU A 748 -6.99 -16.99 -27.88
N GLN A 749 -6.06 -16.06 -28.00
CA GLN A 749 -6.28 -14.63 -27.70
C GLN A 749 -7.38 -14.03 -28.59
N GLU A 750 -7.32 -14.30 -29.89
CA GLU A 750 -8.35 -13.85 -30.86
C GLU A 750 -9.74 -14.40 -30.53
N ARG A 751 -9.85 -15.69 -30.13
CA ARG A 751 -11.12 -16.29 -29.70
C ARG A 751 -11.70 -15.67 -28.44
N LEU A 752 -10.87 -15.26 -27.50
CA LEU A 752 -11.30 -14.60 -26.26
C LEU A 752 -11.75 -13.15 -26.49
N GLY A 753 -11.54 -12.59 -27.68
CA GLY A 753 -12.00 -11.25 -28.05
C GLY A 753 -11.37 -10.14 -27.23
N LEU A 754 -10.23 -10.40 -26.60
CA LEU A 754 -9.51 -9.46 -25.76
C LEU A 754 -8.48 -8.62 -26.52
N GLY A 755 -8.30 -8.88 -27.83
CA GLY A 755 -7.51 -8.07 -28.76
C GLY A 755 -8.06 -6.65 -28.92
N GLU A 756 -7.27 -5.71 -29.43
CA GLU A 756 -7.73 -4.33 -29.61
C GLU A 756 -8.92 -4.26 -30.56
N THR A 757 -9.87 -3.40 -30.24
CA THR A 757 -11.05 -3.15 -31.05
C THR A 757 -10.75 -2.03 -32.05
N GLU A 758 -11.04 -2.26 -33.33
CA GLU A 758 -11.06 -1.18 -34.31
C GLU A 758 -11.98 -0.05 -33.82
N LEU A 759 -11.45 1.18 -33.82
CA LEU A 759 -12.23 2.35 -33.47
C LEU A 759 -13.22 2.62 -34.59
N PRO A 760 -14.50 2.88 -34.32
CA PRO A 760 -15.48 3.18 -35.34
C PRO A 760 -15.07 4.45 -36.13
N ASP A 761 -15.32 4.41 -37.44
CA ASP A 761 -15.07 5.57 -38.34
C ASP A 761 -16.13 6.66 -38.06
N GLU A 762 -15.77 7.64 -37.24
CA GLU A 762 -16.66 8.69 -36.80
C GLU A 762 -16.34 10.00 -37.53
N ARG A 763 -17.37 10.75 -37.90
CA ARG A 763 -17.20 12.03 -38.61
C ARG A 763 -16.52 13.04 -37.67
N LYS A 764 -15.38 13.59 -38.13
CA LYS A 764 -14.74 14.73 -37.51
C LYS A 764 -15.52 16.00 -37.86
N ARG A 765 -15.68 16.92 -36.91
CA ARG A 765 -16.09 18.29 -37.27
C ARG A 765 -14.96 18.93 -38.08
N PRO A 766 -15.26 19.66 -39.22
CA PRO A 766 -14.22 20.35 -39.93
C PRO A 766 -13.52 21.32 -38.97
N SER A 767 -12.20 21.28 -38.95
CA SER A 767 -11.45 22.21 -38.12
C SER A 767 -11.67 23.66 -38.65
N VAL A 768 -11.66 24.62 -37.72
CA VAL A 768 -11.75 26.04 -38.11
C VAL A 768 -10.57 26.44 -39.02
N ARG A 769 -9.49 25.66 -39.07
CA ARG A 769 -8.39 25.80 -40.02
C ARG A 769 -8.76 25.32 -41.42
N ASP A 770 -9.42 24.16 -41.54
CA ASP A 770 -9.84 23.61 -42.83
C ASP A 770 -10.91 24.51 -43.49
N SER A 771 -11.79 25.09 -42.67
CA SER A 771 -12.77 26.09 -43.17
C SER A 771 -12.13 27.43 -43.57
N ARG A 772 -10.95 27.79 -43.03
CA ARG A 772 -10.20 28.98 -43.50
C ARG A 772 -9.31 28.69 -44.70
N GLU A 773 -8.79 27.48 -44.85
CA GLU A 773 -8.04 27.08 -46.05
C GLU A 773 -8.97 26.89 -47.26
N THR A 774 -10.16 26.33 -47.08
CA THR A 774 -11.20 26.25 -48.12
C THR A 774 -11.82 27.61 -48.45
N ALA A 775 -11.78 28.57 -47.52
CA ALA A 775 -12.23 29.94 -47.76
C ALA A 775 -11.11 30.87 -48.31
N ALA A 776 -9.88 30.39 -48.39
CA ALA A 776 -8.70 31.12 -48.80
C ALA A 776 -8.14 30.70 -50.17
N GLU A 777 -8.81 29.78 -50.89
CA GLU A 777 -8.50 29.58 -52.31
C GLU A 777 -9.04 30.76 -53.11
N PRO A 778 -8.18 31.61 -53.68
CA PRO A 778 -8.63 32.70 -54.51
C PRO A 778 -9.18 32.10 -55.80
N ALA A 779 -10.43 32.42 -56.11
CA ALA A 779 -10.98 32.20 -57.45
C ALA A 779 -10.00 32.76 -58.46
N HIS A 780 -9.39 31.95 -59.26
CA HIS A 780 -8.63 32.37 -60.41
C HIS A 780 -9.58 33.12 -61.35
N PRO A 781 -9.28 34.33 -61.76
CA PRO A 781 -10.02 34.99 -62.83
C PRO A 781 -9.50 34.40 -64.13
N GLU A 782 -10.29 33.54 -64.76
CA GLU A 782 -10.10 33.24 -66.17
C GLU A 782 -10.56 34.42 -67.03
N ALA A 783 -9.66 34.77 -67.87
CA ALA A 783 -9.79 35.89 -68.85
C ALA A 783 -10.93 35.72 -69.83
N LEU A 784 -11.74 36.74 -69.94
CA LEU A 784 -12.61 37.01 -71.09
C LEU A 784 -11.80 37.22 -72.39
N VAL A 785 -11.93 36.26 -73.32
CA VAL A 785 -11.80 36.59 -74.76
C VAL A 785 -12.90 35.83 -75.46
N GLY A 786 -13.70 36.66 -76.24
CA GLY A 786 -14.91 36.25 -76.91
C GLY A 786 -14.74 35.47 -78.19
N ALA A 787 -15.81 34.95 -78.66
CA ALA A 787 -16.34 34.97 -79.98
C ALA A 787 -17.34 33.83 -80.21
N GLY A 788 -18.43 34.17 -80.70
CA GLY A 788 -19.67 33.50 -81.01
C GLY A 788 -19.63 32.29 -81.93
N GLY A 789 -20.73 31.49 -81.74
CA GLY A 789 -21.14 30.33 -82.51
C GLY A 789 -22.40 29.68 -81.94
N PRO A 790 -23.36 29.25 -82.69
CA PRO A 790 -24.73 28.99 -82.28
C PRO A 790 -24.91 27.56 -81.67
N PRO A 791 -26.04 27.28 -81.03
CA PRO A 791 -26.24 26.13 -80.22
C PRO A 791 -26.49 24.86 -81.03
N VAL A 792 -25.83 23.76 -80.64
CA VAL A 792 -26.13 22.40 -81.11
C VAL A 792 -26.86 21.62 -79.99
N ALA A 793 -27.92 20.97 -80.40
CA ALA A 793 -28.90 20.28 -79.61
C ALA A 793 -28.35 19.08 -78.88
N ALA A 794 -28.89 18.84 -77.67
CA ALA A 794 -28.64 17.67 -76.84
C ALA A 794 -29.25 16.38 -77.41
N PRO A 795 -28.58 15.22 -77.30
CA PRO A 795 -29.17 13.94 -77.63
C PRO A 795 -29.94 13.37 -76.44
N PRO A 796 -30.93 12.51 -76.70
CA PRO A 796 -31.90 12.09 -75.66
C PRO A 796 -31.38 11.03 -74.73
N ARG A 797 -31.97 11.09 -73.54
CA ARG A 797 -31.79 10.05 -72.44
C ARG A 797 -32.25 8.69 -72.94
N ALA A 798 -31.41 7.71 -72.75
CA ALA A 798 -31.78 6.31 -72.85
C ALA A 798 -32.38 5.80 -71.49
N LEU A 799 -33.51 5.15 -71.58
CA LEU A 799 -34.21 4.44 -70.49
C LEU A 799 -33.54 3.09 -70.20
N PRO A 800 -33.57 2.56 -68.92
CA PRO A 800 -33.03 1.27 -68.59
C PRO A 800 -33.91 0.13 -69.11
N PRO A 801 -33.36 -1.06 -69.42
CA PRO A 801 -34.13 -2.17 -69.87
C PRO A 801 -34.78 -2.93 -68.72
N HIS A 802 -36.01 -3.38 -68.99
CA HIS A 802 -36.85 -4.26 -68.18
C HIS A 802 -36.20 -5.64 -67.93
N ASP A 803 -36.42 -6.12 -66.78
CA ASP A 803 -36.22 -7.50 -66.34
C ASP A 803 -37.47 -8.34 -66.75
N PRO A 804 -37.31 -9.60 -67.19
CA PRO A 804 -38.35 -10.57 -66.98
C PRO A 804 -37.85 -11.89 -66.39
N THR A 805 -38.65 -12.34 -65.44
CA THR A 805 -39.04 -13.71 -65.14
C THR A 805 -38.38 -14.43 -63.98
N HIS A 806 -39.12 -14.56 -62.87
CA HIS A 806 -39.36 -15.76 -62.12
C HIS A 806 -39.85 -16.94 -63.00
N PRO A 807 -39.77 -18.28 -62.66
CA PRO A 807 -40.08 -18.84 -61.35
C PRO A 807 -39.25 -20.10 -60.95
N ALA A 808 -39.30 -20.40 -59.70
CA ALA A 808 -39.48 -21.62 -58.96
C ALA A 808 -38.52 -21.70 -57.75
#